data_049b60ab836c99cab829994ea2535035
#
_entry.id   049b60ab836c99cab829994ea2535035
#
_cell.length_a   1.000
_cell.length_b   1.000
_cell.length_c   1.000
_cell.angle_alpha   90.00
_cell.angle_beta   90.00
_cell.angle_gamma   90.00
#
_symmetry.space_group_name_H-M   'P 1'
#
loop_
_entity.id
_entity.type
_entity.pdbx_description
1 polymer ?
#
loop_
_entity_poly.entity_id
_entity_poly.type
_entity_poly.pdbx_seq_one_letter_code
_entity_poly.pdbx_strand_id
1 'polypeptide(L)'
;MTDQQIKKQTFPVLGMSCAACAARVNKTLSRQEGVCSANVNLATAIATVEYDPSLCSPEMMKQAVQNAGFDLLIDTAKEAEKEAEDTHAAHYGQLKFRTIWAIILSLPVAIIGMFFMDMPYANYIMWILSTPVVFWLGSGFYVNAWKLLKHRSANMDTLVANSTGIAYLFSLFNLFFPDFWLSRGVTPHVYFEAASVIIAFILLGRTLEERAKGNTSAAIRKLMGLQPRTVIIDDGTGEREVSIDQIVPGNMIVVKPGERIAVDGTVTEGSSFIDESMLSGEPIPVCKSAGAKVYAGTINQKGSFRFRAEKVGADTMLSHIIHLVQEAQGSKAPVQRLVDKIAAVFVPAIMTIAVLTFIAWIVLAENGFTHGLLAAVTVLIIACPCALGLATPTAIMVGIGKGAENGILIKDAESLEMAKKIDTIVLDKTGTITEGKPVVTDIVWEAENADIQRIFLGLEKHSEHPLATAVVQALSQANADNGGDCLLTGFESITGKGVKASWNGKTYYAGNRRMLAEKGITISPVLSEKAEAFAQEAKTVIWFADEQQALATCAIADRIKETSKKAIAELQQRGISVVMLTGDNEQTARRIAAEAGIAEFRAEVLPQQKSEYIKQLQAEGKHVAMVGDGINDSAALAQADLSIAMGQGSDIAMDVAKMTIISSDLTKISEAIRLSTLTVRTIRENLFWAFTYNLTGIPVAAGVLYPFTGFLLNPMIAGAAMAFSSVSVVTNSLRLRMKRIR
;
A
#
# COMPACT_ATOMS: atom_id res chain seq x y z
N MET A 1 -28.84 2.13 -22.20
CA MET A 1 -28.45 2.49 -20.83
C MET A 1 -27.14 3.23 -20.98
N THR A 2 -27.15 4.54 -20.76
CA THR A 2 -25.98 5.43 -20.90
C THR A 2 -24.93 5.00 -19.88
N ASP A 3 -23.69 4.78 -20.35
CA ASP A 3 -22.51 4.59 -19.50
C ASP A 3 -22.41 5.77 -18.53
N GLN A 4 -22.78 5.54 -17.27
CA GLN A 4 -22.55 6.47 -16.18
C GLN A 4 -21.04 6.47 -15.95
N GLN A 5 -20.35 7.53 -16.38
CA GLN A 5 -18.92 7.73 -16.07
C GLN A 5 -18.75 8.06 -14.59
N ILE A 6 -18.70 7.03 -13.73
CA ILE A 6 -18.36 7.19 -12.33
C ILE A 6 -16.91 7.65 -12.25
N LYS A 7 -16.68 8.82 -11.65
CA LYS A 7 -15.34 9.36 -11.42
C LYS A 7 -14.88 9.05 -10.00
N LYS A 8 -13.68 8.50 -9.85
CA LYS A 8 -13.01 8.33 -8.57
C LYS A 8 -11.99 9.43 -8.37
N GLN A 9 -12.08 10.16 -7.26
CA GLN A 9 -11.20 11.28 -6.97
C GLN A 9 -10.88 11.38 -5.47
N THR A 10 -9.68 11.85 -5.15
CA THR A 10 -9.20 12.05 -3.78
C THR A 10 -9.15 13.53 -3.45
N PHE A 11 -9.58 13.88 -2.25
CA PHE A 11 -9.62 15.25 -1.76
C PHE A 11 -8.99 15.33 -0.35
N PRO A 12 -8.03 16.23 -0.10
CA PRO A 12 -7.59 16.52 1.25
C PRO A 12 -8.71 17.13 2.09
N VAL A 13 -8.84 16.69 3.35
CA VAL A 13 -9.86 17.17 4.30
C VAL A 13 -9.18 17.84 5.48
N LEU A 14 -9.52 19.08 5.73
CA LEU A 14 -8.98 19.87 6.84
C LEU A 14 -9.89 19.83 8.08
N GLY A 15 -9.27 19.92 9.27
CA GLY A 15 -10.00 20.03 10.54
C GLY A 15 -10.38 18.71 11.21
N MET A 16 -10.02 17.55 10.65
CA MET A 16 -10.26 16.25 11.28
C MET A 16 -9.23 15.98 12.38
N SER A 17 -9.69 15.74 13.61
CA SER A 17 -8.81 15.46 14.77
C SER A 17 -9.03 14.06 15.39
N CYS A 18 -10.06 13.32 14.95
CA CYS A 18 -10.39 12.03 15.56
C CYS A 18 -11.20 11.13 14.61
N ALA A 19 -11.26 9.82 14.92
CA ALA A 19 -11.99 8.84 14.13
C ALA A 19 -13.49 9.20 13.94
N ALA A 20 -14.13 9.79 14.96
CA ALA A 20 -15.51 10.26 14.85
C ALA A 20 -15.66 11.43 13.86
N CYS A 21 -14.64 12.29 13.73
CA CYS A 21 -14.59 13.36 12.73
C CYS A 21 -14.55 12.77 11.32
N ALA A 22 -13.65 11.81 11.07
CA ALA A 22 -13.54 11.13 9.79
C ALA A 22 -14.83 10.36 9.43
N ALA A 23 -15.45 9.68 10.41
CA ALA A 23 -16.73 9.00 10.21
C ALA A 23 -17.86 9.99 9.85
N ARG A 24 -17.85 11.19 10.41
CA ARG A 24 -18.81 12.25 10.11
C ARG A 24 -18.63 12.79 8.70
N VAL A 25 -17.42 13.14 8.29
CA VAL A 25 -17.11 13.58 6.92
C VAL A 25 -17.54 12.50 5.93
N ASN A 26 -17.18 11.24 6.20
CA ASN A 26 -17.57 10.08 5.40
C ASN A 26 -19.11 10.00 5.23
N LYS A 27 -19.86 10.07 6.33
CA LYS A 27 -21.32 10.04 6.31
C LYS A 27 -21.92 11.22 5.57
N THR A 28 -21.31 12.41 5.68
CA THR A 28 -21.76 13.62 4.98
C THR A 28 -21.60 13.47 3.47
N LEU A 29 -20.43 12.99 3.02
CA LEU A 29 -20.14 12.74 1.61
C LEU A 29 -21.03 11.62 1.03
N SER A 30 -21.16 10.49 1.73
CA SER A 30 -21.99 9.35 1.28
C SER A 30 -23.50 9.67 1.22
N ARG A 31 -23.95 10.79 1.76
CA ARG A 31 -25.35 11.24 1.69
C ARG A 31 -25.63 12.21 0.55
N GLN A 32 -24.60 12.67 -0.14
CA GLN A 32 -24.80 13.55 -1.30
C GLN A 32 -25.37 12.75 -2.45
N GLU A 33 -26.34 13.33 -3.14
CA GLU A 33 -26.92 12.76 -4.35
C GLU A 33 -25.82 12.68 -5.43
N GLY A 34 -25.69 11.53 -6.10
CA GLY A 34 -24.64 11.29 -7.09
C GLY A 34 -23.34 10.72 -6.52
N VAL A 35 -23.17 10.58 -5.20
CA VAL A 35 -22.02 9.90 -4.58
C VAL A 35 -22.31 8.40 -4.43
N CYS A 36 -21.55 7.57 -5.13
CA CYS A 36 -21.66 6.10 -5.09
C CYS A 36 -20.96 5.52 -3.85
N SER A 37 -19.75 5.99 -3.59
CA SER A 37 -18.99 5.59 -2.40
C SER A 37 -18.12 6.76 -1.89
N ALA A 38 -17.93 6.81 -0.58
CA ALA A 38 -16.99 7.73 0.05
C ALA A 38 -16.19 7.00 1.13
N ASN A 39 -14.88 7.25 1.16
CA ASN A 39 -13.98 6.68 2.14
C ASN A 39 -13.03 7.76 2.68
N VAL A 40 -13.12 8.05 3.97
CA VAL A 40 -12.33 9.11 4.62
C VAL A 40 -11.33 8.47 5.58
N ASN A 41 -10.06 8.77 5.38
CA ASN A 41 -8.97 8.29 6.23
C ASN A 41 -8.47 9.41 7.14
N LEU A 42 -8.51 9.18 8.46
CA LEU A 42 -8.04 10.15 9.45
C LEU A 42 -6.52 10.34 9.42
N ALA A 43 -5.75 9.28 9.15
CA ALA A 43 -4.29 9.31 9.27
C ALA A 43 -3.63 10.07 8.12
N THR A 44 -4.20 9.95 6.91
CA THR A 44 -3.76 10.70 5.72
C THR A 44 -4.49 12.03 5.56
N ALA A 45 -5.59 12.23 6.30
CA ALA A 45 -6.52 13.35 6.11
C ALA A 45 -7.10 13.45 4.68
N ILE A 46 -7.30 12.31 4.00
CA ILE A 46 -7.78 12.25 2.62
C ILE A 46 -9.18 11.61 2.59
N ALA A 47 -10.08 12.17 1.77
CA ALA A 47 -11.34 11.58 1.36
C ALA A 47 -11.23 11.06 -0.07
N THR A 48 -11.49 9.77 -0.30
CA THR A 48 -11.63 9.17 -1.62
C THR A 48 -13.12 9.03 -1.91
N VAL A 49 -13.57 9.63 -3.01
CA VAL A 49 -15.01 9.67 -3.37
C VAL A 49 -15.19 9.15 -4.78
N GLU A 50 -16.13 8.22 -4.95
CA GLU A 50 -16.61 7.76 -6.24
C GLU A 50 -17.99 8.40 -6.47
N TYR A 51 -18.11 9.19 -7.52
CA TYR A 51 -19.31 9.99 -7.78
C TYR A 51 -19.59 10.14 -9.27
N ASP A 52 -20.85 10.43 -9.57
CA ASP A 52 -21.31 10.79 -10.92
C ASP A 52 -21.14 12.30 -11.12
N PRO A 53 -20.25 12.76 -12.01
CA PRO A 53 -19.99 14.18 -12.25
C PRO A 53 -21.21 14.95 -12.78
N SER A 54 -22.20 14.25 -13.34
CA SER A 54 -23.44 14.87 -13.84
C SER A 54 -24.42 15.23 -12.72
N LEU A 55 -24.31 14.57 -11.55
CA LEU A 55 -25.22 14.74 -10.40
C LEU A 55 -24.55 15.46 -9.23
N CYS A 56 -23.25 15.31 -9.07
CA CYS A 56 -22.50 15.88 -7.94
C CYS A 56 -21.18 16.51 -8.41
N SER A 57 -20.94 17.76 -8.04
CA SER A 57 -19.67 18.44 -8.30
C SER A 57 -18.78 18.47 -7.05
N PRO A 58 -17.44 18.63 -7.22
CA PRO A 58 -16.52 18.83 -6.10
C PRO A 58 -16.90 20.00 -5.18
N GLU A 59 -17.46 21.07 -5.74
CA GLU A 59 -17.91 22.26 -5.01
C GLU A 59 -19.10 21.94 -4.10
N MET A 60 -20.06 21.12 -4.56
CA MET A 60 -21.18 20.65 -3.75
C MET A 60 -20.70 19.80 -2.57
N MET A 61 -19.73 18.91 -2.82
CA MET A 61 -19.10 18.11 -1.78
C MET A 61 -18.36 19.00 -0.76
N LYS A 62 -17.59 19.99 -1.21
CA LYS A 62 -16.93 20.97 -0.36
C LYS A 62 -17.93 21.70 0.54
N GLN A 63 -19.00 22.22 -0.01
CA GLN A 63 -20.03 22.92 0.75
C GLN A 63 -20.71 22.03 1.79
N ALA A 64 -21.00 20.78 1.46
CA ALA A 64 -21.56 19.82 2.40
C ALA A 64 -20.59 19.52 3.57
N VAL A 65 -19.30 19.37 3.27
CA VAL A 65 -18.25 19.13 4.28
C VAL A 65 -18.03 20.37 5.15
N GLN A 66 -18.07 21.58 4.57
CA GLN A 66 -18.02 22.84 5.33
C GLN A 66 -19.21 23.00 6.29
N ASN A 67 -20.42 22.67 5.85
CA ASN A 67 -21.61 22.64 6.71
C ASN A 67 -21.49 21.64 7.87
N ALA A 68 -20.69 20.57 7.69
CA ALA A 68 -20.38 19.62 8.75
C ALA A 68 -19.27 20.10 9.70
N GLY A 69 -18.66 21.26 9.45
CA GLY A 69 -17.64 21.89 10.28
C GLY A 69 -16.19 21.49 9.92
N PHE A 70 -15.96 20.99 8.73
CA PHE A 70 -14.66 20.62 8.16
C PHE A 70 -14.46 21.33 6.83
N ASP A 71 -13.30 21.21 6.18
CA ASP A 71 -13.09 21.76 4.84
C ASP A 71 -12.54 20.70 3.88
N LEU A 72 -12.89 20.82 2.58
CA LEU A 72 -12.47 19.92 1.51
C LEU A 72 -11.72 20.75 0.45
N LEU A 73 -10.45 20.40 0.19
CA LEU A 73 -9.64 21.07 -0.83
C LEU A 73 -9.95 20.44 -2.20
N ILE A 74 -10.34 21.28 -3.17
CA ILE A 74 -10.77 20.87 -4.52
C ILE A 74 -9.86 21.39 -5.64
N ASP A 75 -8.79 22.12 -5.30
CA ASP A 75 -7.86 22.70 -6.26
C ASP A 75 -7.06 21.63 -7.03
N THR A 76 -6.27 22.04 -8.03
CA THR A 76 -5.45 21.10 -8.80
C THR A 76 -4.59 20.24 -7.87
N ALA A 77 -4.42 18.95 -8.18
CA ALA A 77 -3.84 17.96 -7.27
C ALA A 77 -2.48 18.42 -6.65
N LYS A 78 -1.62 19.12 -7.42
CA LYS A 78 -0.34 19.66 -6.94
C LYS A 78 -0.52 20.85 -5.98
N GLU A 79 -1.48 21.75 -6.25
CA GLU A 79 -1.74 22.93 -5.40
C GLU A 79 -2.44 22.53 -4.11
N ALA A 80 -3.45 21.63 -4.20
CA ALA A 80 -4.14 21.06 -3.06
C ALA A 80 -3.19 20.28 -2.13
N GLU A 81 -2.21 19.56 -2.67
CA GLU A 81 -1.23 18.81 -1.90
C GLU A 81 -0.27 19.75 -1.16
N LYS A 82 0.23 20.81 -1.82
CA LYS A 82 1.08 21.82 -1.21
C LYS A 82 0.33 22.62 -0.14
N GLU A 83 -0.90 23.03 -0.41
CA GLU A 83 -1.75 23.72 0.55
C GLU A 83 -2.10 22.84 1.77
N ALA A 84 -2.31 21.54 1.54
CA ALA A 84 -2.49 20.57 2.62
C ALA A 84 -1.23 20.41 3.47
N GLU A 85 -0.04 20.34 2.87
CA GLU A 85 1.24 20.26 3.58
C GLU A 85 1.51 21.53 4.39
N ASP A 86 1.33 22.72 3.80
CA ASP A 86 1.50 24.01 4.48
C ASP A 86 0.50 24.15 5.65
N THR A 87 -0.74 23.75 5.45
CA THR A 87 -1.77 23.76 6.49
C THR A 87 -1.46 22.77 7.61
N HIS A 88 -0.98 21.57 7.26
CA HIS A 88 -0.51 20.58 8.24
C HIS A 88 0.68 21.08 9.05
N ALA A 89 1.65 21.70 8.41
CA ALA A 89 2.82 22.30 9.08
C ALA A 89 2.40 23.43 10.02
N ALA A 90 1.49 24.32 9.58
CA ALA A 90 0.95 25.39 10.40
C ALA A 90 0.16 24.85 11.60
N HIS A 91 -0.70 23.85 11.39
CA HIS A 91 -1.46 23.17 12.45
C HIS A 91 -0.53 22.51 13.47
N TYR A 92 0.49 21.78 13.02
CA TYR A 92 1.49 21.17 13.89
C TYR A 92 2.26 22.24 14.69
N GLY A 93 2.64 23.35 14.06
CA GLY A 93 3.27 24.50 14.72
C GLY A 93 2.41 25.09 15.84
N GLN A 94 1.13 25.32 15.56
CA GLN A 94 0.16 25.80 16.56
C GLN A 94 -0.04 24.81 17.70
N LEU A 95 -0.17 23.52 17.39
CA LEU A 95 -0.33 22.48 18.39
C LEU A 95 0.89 22.38 19.30
N LYS A 96 2.10 22.42 18.72
CA LYS A 96 3.36 22.43 19.46
C LYS A 96 3.47 23.66 20.38
N PHE A 97 3.11 24.84 19.89
CA PHE A 97 3.08 26.07 20.68
C PHE A 97 2.13 25.92 21.88
N ARG A 98 0.89 25.51 21.64
CA ARG A 98 -0.11 25.27 22.71
C ARG A 98 0.37 24.25 23.74
N THR A 99 1.01 23.17 23.30
CA THR A 99 1.54 22.11 24.17
C THR A 99 2.66 22.63 25.08
N ILE A 100 3.63 23.36 24.51
CA ILE A 100 4.75 23.92 25.27
C ILE A 100 4.24 24.87 26.35
N TRP A 101 3.36 25.81 26.01
CA TRP A 101 2.80 26.75 26.97
C TRP A 101 1.89 26.07 27.99
N ALA A 102 1.11 25.05 27.59
CA ALA A 102 0.31 24.28 28.53
C ALA A 102 1.19 23.57 29.57
N ILE A 103 2.31 22.98 29.18
CA ILE A 103 3.27 22.36 30.09
C ILE A 103 3.91 23.39 31.03
N ILE A 104 4.38 24.52 30.48
CA ILE A 104 5.04 25.59 31.24
C ILE A 104 4.11 26.15 32.33
N LEU A 105 2.83 26.37 32.01
CA LEU A 105 1.85 26.91 32.97
C LEU A 105 1.30 25.86 33.92
N SER A 106 1.15 24.58 33.46
CA SER A 106 0.60 23.51 34.30
C SER A 106 1.64 22.97 35.32
N LEU A 107 2.93 23.05 35.00
CA LEU A 107 3.98 22.51 35.89
C LEU A 107 4.00 23.22 37.26
N PRO A 108 4.00 24.55 37.35
CA PRO A 108 3.89 25.25 38.65
C PRO A 108 2.57 24.89 39.39
N VAL A 109 1.45 24.82 38.65
CA VAL A 109 0.14 24.48 39.23
C VAL A 109 0.19 23.06 39.84
N ALA A 110 0.79 22.10 39.15
CA ALA A 110 0.98 20.74 39.67
C ALA A 110 1.89 20.70 40.92
N ILE A 111 3.00 21.43 40.88
CA ILE A 111 3.93 21.49 42.05
C ILE A 111 3.26 22.10 43.27
N ILE A 112 2.53 23.21 43.09
CA ILE A 112 1.80 23.85 44.19
C ILE A 112 0.72 22.88 44.74
N GLY A 113 -0.08 22.29 43.82
CA GLY A 113 -1.15 21.38 44.22
C GLY A 113 -0.68 20.08 44.88
N MET A 114 0.56 19.62 44.64
CA MET A 114 1.09 18.39 45.25
C MET A 114 1.91 18.64 46.53
N PHE A 115 2.65 19.75 46.61
CA PHE A 115 3.65 19.94 47.66
C PHE A 115 3.47 21.23 48.49
N PHE A 116 2.68 22.20 48.01
CA PHE A 116 2.59 23.52 48.62
C PHE A 116 1.15 24.01 48.75
N MET A 117 0.19 23.12 49.02
CA MET A 117 -1.23 23.47 49.17
C MET A 117 -1.49 24.43 50.35
N ASP A 118 -0.67 24.36 51.41
CA ASP A 118 -0.79 25.22 52.60
C ASP A 118 -0.13 26.60 52.43
N MET A 119 0.48 26.88 51.27
CA MET A 119 1.10 28.17 51.00
C MET A 119 0.03 29.28 50.93
N PRO A 120 0.26 30.47 51.52
CA PRO A 120 -0.67 31.57 51.41
C PRO A 120 -0.98 31.90 49.92
N TYR A 121 -2.26 32.05 49.60
CA TYR A 121 -2.77 32.32 48.27
C TYR A 121 -2.52 31.18 47.20
N ALA A 122 -2.11 30.00 47.60
CA ALA A 122 -1.85 28.87 46.69
C ALA A 122 -3.01 28.66 45.71
N ASN A 123 -4.24 28.58 46.22
CA ASN A 123 -5.46 28.37 45.39
C ASN A 123 -5.70 29.47 44.36
N TYR A 124 -5.40 30.74 44.69
CA TYR A 124 -5.51 31.86 43.73
C TYR A 124 -4.44 31.83 42.65
N ILE A 125 -3.20 31.46 43.04
CA ILE A 125 -2.10 31.32 42.07
C ILE A 125 -2.44 30.17 41.09
N MET A 126 -2.90 29.01 41.63
CA MET A 126 -3.32 27.89 40.77
C MET A 126 -4.48 28.27 39.84
N TRP A 127 -5.46 29.02 40.34
CA TRP A 127 -6.57 29.52 39.52
C TRP A 127 -6.09 30.41 38.37
N ILE A 128 -5.24 31.41 38.65
CA ILE A 128 -4.72 32.36 37.63
C ILE A 128 -3.92 31.63 36.57
N LEU A 129 -3.06 30.67 36.95
CA LEU A 129 -2.23 29.92 36.00
C LEU A 129 -3.01 28.86 35.22
N SER A 130 -4.03 28.22 35.82
CA SER A 130 -4.83 27.20 35.15
C SER A 130 -5.85 27.79 34.15
N THR A 131 -6.35 28.99 34.40
CA THR A 131 -7.35 29.64 33.52
C THR A 131 -6.92 29.75 32.08
N PRO A 132 -5.71 30.28 31.72
CA PRO A 132 -5.26 30.30 30.34
C PRO A 132 -5.03 28.90 29.75
N VAL A 133 -4.64 27.92 30.56
CA VAL A 133 -4.49 26.55 30.09
C VAL A 133 -5.84 25.97 29.66
N VAL A 134 -6.86 26.15 30.49
CA VAL A 134 -8.20 25.60 30.25
C VAL A 134 -8.88 26.32 29.09
N PHE A 135 -8.98 27.66 29.11
CA PHE A 135 -9.84 28.40 28.18
C PHE A 135 -9.14 28.92 26.92
N TRP A 136 -7.83 29.11 26.92
CA TRP A 136 -7.09 29.55 25.75
C TRP A 136 -6.38 28.38 25.05
N LEU A 137 -5.48 27.70 25.75
CA LEU A 137 -4.71 26.60 25.15
C LEU A 137 -5.58 25.38 24.89
N GLY A 138 -6.53 25.06 25.78
CA GLY A 138 -7.52 23.99 25.67
C GLY A 138 -8.81 24.36 24.94
N SER A 139 -8.94 25.59 24.42
CA SER A 139 -10.18 26.07 23.77
C SER A 139 -10.75 25.15 22.70
N GLY A 140 -9.87 24.49 21.93
CA GLY A 140 -10.27 23.56 20.87
C GLY A 140 -11.15 22.41 21.35
N PHE A 141 -10.92 21.89 22.55
CA PHE A 141 -11.72 20.82 23.14
C PHE A 141 -13.17 21.27 23.39
N TYR A 142 -13.34 22.45 23.96
CA TYR A 142 -14.66 23.02 24.28
C TYR A 142 -15.44 23.40 23.02
N VAL A 143 -14.76 24.04 22.05
CA VAL A 143 -15.39 24.42 20.76
C VAL A 143 -15.85 23.18 20.00
N ASN A 144 -15.01 22.14 19.93
CA ASN A 144 -15.37 20.91 19.26
C ASN A 144 -16.48 20.16 20.00
N ALA A 145 -16.44 20.08 21.33
CA ALA A 145 -17.48 19.48 22.13
C ALA A 145 -18.83 20.17 21.90
N TRP A 146 -18.85 21.52 21.87
CA TRP A 146 -20.06 22.31 21.61
C TRP A 146 -20.63 22.08 20.21
N LYS A 147 -19.75 22.05 19.19
CA LYS A 147 -20.17 21.72 17.81
C LYS A 147 -20.81 20.34 17.72
N LEU A 148 -20.22 19.34 18.39
CA LEU A 148 -20.73 17.97 18.40
C LEU A 148 -22.05 17.82 19.16
N LEU A 149 -22.20 18.55 20.27
CA LEU A 149 -23.44 18.54 21.05
C LEU A 149 -24.65 19.02 20.22
N LYS A 150 -24.48 20.07 19.42
CA LYS A 150 -25.53 20.55 18.48
C LYS A 150 -26.01 19.46 17.52
N HIS A 151 -25.15 18.48 17.23
CA HIS A 151 -25.46 17.37 16.34
C HIS A 151 -25.73 16.03 17.07
N ARG A 152 -25.99 16.07 18.38
CA ARG A 152 -26.27 14.90 19.24
C ARG A 152 -25.21 13.80 19.10
N SER A 153 -23.95 14.17 18.99
CA SER A 153 -22.82 13.26 18.92
C SER A 153 -21.78 13.62 19.99
N ALA A 154 -21.02 12.63 20.43
CA ALA A 154 -19.97 12.80 21.41
C ALA A 154 -18.67 12.13 20.90
N ASN A 155 -17.54 12.71 21.25
CA ASN A 155 -16.22 12.17 20.94
C ASN A 155 -15.26 12.39 22.12
N MET A 156 -13.98 12.15 21.89
CA MET A 156 -12.91 12.39 22.86
C MET A 156 -12.91 13.83 23.38
N ASP A 157 -13.10 14.84 22.51
CA ASP A 157 -13.10 16.24 22.93
C ASP A 157 -14.24 16.54 23.90
N THR A 158 -15.38 15.86 23.74
CA THR A 158 -16.52 15.94 24.68
C THR A 158 -16.15 15.40 26.05
N LEU A 159 -15.42 14.26 26.13
CA LEU A 159 -14.98 13.69 27.41
C LEU A 159 -13.99 14.63 28.11
N VAL A 160 -13.02 15.16 27.37
CA VAL A 160 -12.01 16.11 27.90
C VAL A 160 -12.66 17.39 28.36
N ALA A 161 -13.54 18.01 27.55
CA ALA A 161 -14.21 19.24 27.89
C ALA A 161 -15.10 19.08 29.14
N ASN A 162 -15.85 17.97 29.24
CA ASN A 162 -16.68 17.70 30.40
C ASN A 162 -15.83 17.47 31.66
N SER A 163 -14.81 16.61 31.59
CA SER A 163 -13.96 16.28 32.75
C SER A 163 -13.22 17.49 33.28
N THR A 164 -12.53 18.25 32.41
CA THR A 164 -11.73 19.43 32.81
C THR A 164 -12.64 20.61 33.18
N GLY A 165 -13.77 20.79 32.50
CA GLY A 165 -14.76 21.81 32.82
C GLY A 165 -15.42 21.59 34.18
N ILE A 166 -15.81 20.36 34.51
CA ILE A 166 -16.38 20.01 35.79
C ILE A 166 -15.34 20.22 36.89
N ALA A 167 -14.10 19.73 36.73
CA ALA A 167 -13.03 19.92 37.71
C ALA A 167 -12.72 21.39 37.94
N TYR A 168 -12.67 22.21 36.89
CA TYR A 168 -12.43 23.63 36.99
C TYR A 168 -13.58 24.40 37.68
N LEU A 169 -14.83 24.16 37.26
CA LEU A 169 -16.00 24.81 37.84
C LEU A 169 -16.18 24.44 39.32
N PHE A 170 -15.95 23.18 39.69
CA PHE A 170 -15.97 22.74 41.07
C PHE A 170 -14.88 23.42 41.91
N SER A 171 -13.67 23.54 41.37
CA SER A 171 -12.57 24.24 42.06
C SER A 171 -12.86 25.74 42.22
N LEU A 172 -13.50 26.36 41.23
CA LEU A 172 -13.92 27.75 41.29
C LEU A 172 -14.98 27.95 42.39
N PHE A 173 -15.96 27.04 42.47
CA PHE A 173 -16.95 27.07 43.55
C PHE A 173 -16.30 26.93 44.91
N ASN A 174 -15.36 25.99 45.11
CA ASN A 174 -14.65 25.79 46.35
C ASN A 174 -13.76 26.97 46.74
N LEU A 175 -13.20 27.68 45.76
CA LEU A 175 -12.37 28.86 45.96
C LEU A 175 -13.19 30.07 46.47
N PHE A 176 -14.36 30.33 45.87
CA PHE A 176 -15.17 31.51 46.18
C PHE A 176 -16.20 31.28 47.30
N PHE A 177 -16.62 30.04 47.53
CA PHE A 177 -17.62 29.67 48.54
C PHE A 177 -17.11 28.60 49.52
N PRO A 178 -15.96 28.80 50.22
CA PRO A 178 -15.39 27.81 51.13
C PRO A 178 -16.30 27.54 52.34
N ASP A 179 -17.03 28.54 52.81
CA ASP A 179 -17.93 28.45 53.96
C ASP A 179 -19.07 27.44 53.75
N PHE A 180 -19.47 27.19 52.52
CA PHE A 180 -20.46 26.17 52.20
C PHE A 180 -20.04 24.76 52.64
N TRP A 181 -18.74 24.43 52.52
CA TRP A 181 -18.19 23.15 52.94
C TRP A 181 -17.75 23.14 54.40
N LEU A 182 -17.14 24.23 54.87
CA LEU A 182 -16.70 24.36 56.28
C LEU A 182 -17.87 24.24 57.25
N SER A 183 -19.03 24.82 56.92
CA SER A 183 -20.25 24.68 57.74
C SER A 183 -20.78 23.25 57.80
N ARG A 184 -20.34 22.35 56.91
CA ARG A 184 -20.66 20.91 56.87
C ARG A 184 -19.53 20.04 57.40
N GLY A 185 -18.47 20.61 57.95
CA GLY A 185 -17.34 19.87 58.49
C GLY A 185 -16.40 19.28 57.42
N VAL A 186 -16.48 19.76 56.19
CA VAL A 186 -15.66 19.29 55.07
C VAL A 186 -14.67 20.37 54.67
N THR A 187 -13.39 20.04 54.52
CA THR A 187 -12.36 20.97 54.00
C THR A 187 -12.50 21.08 52.48
N PRO A 188 -12.65 22.30 51.93
CA PRO A 188 -12.78 22.48 50.50
C PRO A 188 -11.42 22.28 49.79
N HIS A 189 -11.33 21.32 48.88
CA HIS A 189 -10.16 21.10 48.03
C HIS A 189 -10.41 21.65 46.61
N VAL A 190 -9.39 22.26 46.04
CA VAL A 190 -9.41 22.69 44.64
C VAL A 190 -8.68 21.64 43.78
N TYR A 191 -9.03 21.58 42.50
CA TYR A 191 -8.51 20.61 41.51
C TYR A 191 -8.09 21.32 40.21
N PHE A 192 -7.59 22.57 40.31
CA PHE A 192 -7.06 23.34 39.17
C PHE A 192 -5.87 22.64 38.55
N GLU A 193 -5.03 21.96 39.37
CA GLU A 193 -3.91 21.16 38.90
C GLU A 193 -4.38 19.98 38.05
N ALA A 194 -5.46 19.31 38.42
CA ALA A 194 -6.01 18.22 37.61
C ALA A 194 -6.50 18.72 36.27
N ALA A 195 -7.29 19.80 36.22
CA ALA A 195 -7.81 20.36 34.96
C ALA A 195 -6.69 20.79 34.00
N SER A 196 -5.66 21.49 34.51
CA SER A 196 -4.57 22.01 33.68
C SER A 196 -3.62 20.90 33.20
N VAL A 197 -3.25 19.96 34.07
CA VAL A 197 -2.31 18.87 33.75
C VAL A 197 -2.95 17.89 32.75
N ILE A 198 -4.26 17.61 32.87
CA ILE A 198 -4.98 16.77 31.92
C ILE A 198 -4.90 17.40 30.52
N ILE A 199 -5.18 18.69 30.37
CA ILE A 199 -5.08 19.40 29.09
C ILE A 199 -3.65 19.35 28.55
N ALA A 200 -2.64 19.58 29.40
CA ALA A 200 -1.25 19.52 29.00
C ALA A 200 -0.84 18.13 28.48
N PHE A 201 -1.21 17.05 29.17
CA PHE A 201 -0.93 15.67 28.72
C PHE A 201 -1.68 15.29 27.45
N ILE A 202 -2.92 15.71 27.29
CA ILE A 202 -3.68 15.41 26.07
C ILE A 202 -3.10 16.20 24.87
N LEU A 203 -2.73 17.46 25.05
CA LEU A 203 -2.04 18.25 24.02
C LEU A 203 -0.68 17.64 23.66
N LEU A 204 0.07 17.18 24.67
CA LEU A 204 1.33 16.46 24.44
C LEU A 204 1.10 15.17 23.64
N GLY A 205 0.13 14.36 24.03
CA GLY A 205 -0.25 13.16 23.30
C GLY A 205 -0.59 13.45 21.83
N ARG A 206 -1.41 14.48 21.57
CA ARG A 206 -1.75 14.92 20.20
C ARG A 206 -0.55 15.44 19.40
N THR A 207 0.35 16.16 20.05
CA THR A 207 1.57 16.66 19.38
C THR A 207 2.49 15.51 18.97
N LEU A 208 2.67 14.52 19.83
CA LEU A 208 3.43 13.31 19.52
C LEU A 208 2.75 12.47 18.45
N GLU A 209 1.43 12.39 18.46
CA GLU A 209 0.61 11.75 17.42
C GLU A 209 0.81 12.40 16.05
N GLU A 210 0.67 13.74 15.96
CA GLU A 210 0.86 14.47 14.70
C GLU A 210 2.29 14.35 14.17
N ARG A 211 3.29 14.41 15.05
CA ARG A 211 4.68 14.15 14.68
C ARG A 211 4.88 12.75 14.10
N ALA A 212 4.22 11.77 14.68
CA ALA A 212 4.31 10.38 14.24
C ALA A 212 3.60 10.14 12.91
N LYS A 213 2.43 10.75 12.69
CA LYS A 213 1.74 10.72 11.38
C LYS A 213 2.64 11.30 10.28
N GLY A 214 3.31 12.42 10.52
CA GLY A 214 4.30 12.98 9.60
C GLY A 214 5.43 12.00 9.23
N ASN A 215 5.89 11.18 10.17
CA ASN A 215 6.92 10.17 9.93
C ASN A 215 6.41 8.94 9.15
N THR A 216 5.13 8.59 9.24
CA THR A 216 4.56 7.46 8.49
C THR A 216 4.43 7.74 7.00
N SER A 217 4.29 9.00 6.58
CA SER A 217 4.30 9.42 5.17
C SER A 217 5.71 9.56 4.56
N ALA A 218 6.76 9.26 5.34
CA ALA A 218 8.15 9.41 4.89
C ALA A 218 8.50 8.53 3.67
N ALA A 219 7.86 7.36 3.51
CA ALA A 219 8.08 6.49 2.36
C ALA A 219 7.63 7.15 1.05
N ILE A 220 6.44 7.76 1.03
CA ILE A 220 5.94 8.50 -0.14
C ILE A 220 6.85 9.69 -0.43
N ARG A 221 7.20 10.51 0.58
CA ARG A 221 8.12 11.63 0.38
C ARG A 221 9.47 11.19 -0.18
N LYS A 222 9.97 10.03 0.23
CA LYS A 222 11.20 9.46 -0.32
C LYS A 222 11.04 9.11 -1.79
N LEU A 223 9.92 8.53 -2.21
CA LEU A 223 9.60 8.24 -3.61
C LEU A 223 9.45 9.53 -4.42
N MET A 224 8.71 10.52 -3.94
CA MET A 224 8.56 11.84 -4.61
C MET A 224 9.90 12.57 -4.76
N GLY A 225 10.80 12.45 -3.79
CA GLY A 225 12.15 13.03 -3.84
C GLY A 225 13.11 12.36 -4.84
N LEU A 226 12.66 11.32 -5.56
CA LEU A 226 13.48 10.67 -6.60
C LEU A 226 13.41 11.40 -7.94
N GLN A 227 12.40 12.22 -8.18
CA GLN A 227 12.24 12.96 -9.43
C GLN A 227 13.15 14.21 -9.43
N PRO A 228 14.06 14.38 -10.40
CA PRO A 228 14.86 15.59 -10.52
C PRO A 228 13.99 16.77 -10.94
N ARG A 229 14.40 17.99 -10.59
CA ARG A 229 13.65 19.21 -10.96
C ARG A 229 13.97 19.70 -12.37
N THR A 230 15.18 19.43 -12.83
CA THR A 230 15.69 19.83 -14.15
C THR A 230 16.31 18.67 -14.87
N VAL A 231 16.36 18.71 -16.19
CA VAL A 231 16.93 17.69 -17.06
C VAL A 231 17.64 18.36 -18.24
N ILE A 232 18.59 17.64 -18.83
CA ILE A 232 19.30 18.06 -20.03
C ILE A 232 18.62 17.43 -21.25
N ILE A 233 18.07 18.28 -22.13
CA ILE A 233 17.53 17.85 -23.43
C ILE A 233 18.51 18.22 -24.56
N ASP A 234 18.53 17.36 -25.60
CA ASP A 234 19.21 17.62 -26.86
C ASP A 234 18.15 17.87 -27.95
N ASP A 235 18.06 19.11 -28.41
CA ASP A 235 17.09 19.52 -29.43
C ASP A 235 17.70 19.57 -30.87
N GLY A 236 18.90 19.00 -31.03
CA GLY A 236 19.64 19.01 -32.32
C GLY A 236 20.46 20.27 -32.53
N THR A 237 20.27 21.31 -31.74
CA THR A 237 21.09 22.52 -31.74
C THR A 237 22.11 22.55 -30.61
N GLY A 238 21.94 21.67 -29.59
CA GLY A 238 22.82 21.51 -28.47
C GLY A 238 22.11 21.06 -27.20
N GLU A 239 22.91 20.75 -26.15
CA GLU A 239 22.40 20.37 -24.84
C GLU A 239 21.94 21.62 -24.10
N ARG A 240 20.71 21.61 -23.58
CA ARG A 240 20.18 22.66 -22.70
C ARG A 240 19.44 22.08 -21.50
N GLU A 241 19.55 22.73 -20.37
CA GLU A 241 18.85 22.38 -19.15
C GLU A 241 17.44 23.01 -19.17
N VAL A 242 16.41 22.18 -18.91
CA VAL A 242 15.01 22.60 -18.84
C VAL A 242 14.35 22.05 -17.59
N SER A 243 13.26 22.69 -17.17
CA SER A 243 12.42 22.14 -16.08
C SER A 243 11.73 20.85 -16.55
N ILE A 244 11.59 19.90 -15.63
CA ILE A 244 10.90 18.63 -15.91
C ILE A 244 9.46 18.84 -16.41
N ASP A 245 8.78 19.89 -15.97
CA ASP A 245 7.41 20.22 -16.38
C ASP A 245 7.31 20.65 -17.87
N GLN A 246 8.44 20.95 -18.53
CA GLN A 246 8.49 21.35 -19.94
C GLN A 246 8.79 20.19 -20.88
N ILE A 247 9.03 18.99 -20.36
CA ILE A 247 9.32 17.81 -21.17
C ILE A 247 8.03 17.31 -21.79
N VAL A 248 8.12 16.99 -23.08
CA VAL A 248 7.03 16.34 -23.84
C VAL A 248 7.51 15.01 -24.42
N PRO A 249 6.59 14.06 -24.67
CA PRO A 249 6.94 12.83 -25.35
C PRO A 249 7.65 13.10 -26.69
N GLY A 250 8.73 12.35 -26.94
CA GLY A 250 9.57 12.53 -28.15
C GLY A 250 10.86 13.33 -27.89
N ASN A 251 10.98 14.08 -26.78
CA ASN A 251 12.22 14.79 -26.46
C ASN A 251 13.38 13.80 -26.26
N MET A 252 14.57 14.19 -26.76
CA MET A 252 15.80 13.47 -26.49
C MET A 252 16.44 13.98 -25.21
N ILE A 253 16.67 13.09 -24.27
CA ILE A 253 17.21 13.40 -22.94
C ILE A 253 18.59 12.79 -22.81
N VAL A 254 19.53 13.57 -22.29
CA VAL A 254 20.91 13.15 -22.00
C VAL A 254 21.02 12.90 -20.51
N VAL A 255 21.55 11.73 -20.14
CA VAL A 255 21.77 11.36 -18.72
C VAL A 255 23.26 11.07 -18.49
N LYS A 256 23.84 11.82 -17.58
CA LYS A 256 25.25 11.68 -17.17
C LYS A 256 25.41 10.71 -15.99
N PRO A 257 26.61 10.19 -15.72
CA PRO A 257 26.86 9.33 -14.57
C PRO A 257 26.47 10.02 -13.24
N GLY A 258 25.78 9.30 -12.37
CA GLY A 258 25.27 9.78 -11.09
C GLY A 258 23.95 10.54 -11.15
N GLU A 259 23.43 10.86 -12.34
CA GLU A 259 22.16 11.54 -12.49
C GLU A 259 20.97 10.60 -12.39
N ARG A 260 19.83 11.16 -12.01
CA ARG A 260 18.55 10.46 -11.97
C ARG A 260 17.81 10.62 -13.29
N ILE A 261 17.19 9.53 -13.74
CA ILE A 261 16.34 9.52 -14.91
C ILE A 261 15.02 10.22 -14.55
N ALA A 262 14.63 11.20 -15.33
CA ALA A 262 13.50 12.09 -15.00
C ALA A 262 12.14 11.57 -15.44
N VAL A 263 12.08 10.89 -16.58
CA VAL A 263 10.85 10.41 -17.24
C VAL A 263 11.09 9.02 -17.83
N ASP A 264 10.02 8.31 -18.20
CA ASP A 264 10.15 6.99 -18.81
C ASP A 264 10.42 7.12 -20.31
N GLY A 265 11.23 6.21 -20.85
CA GLY A 265 11.56 6.22 -22.27
C GLY A 265 12.40 5.05 -22.73
N THR A 266 12.88 5.14 -23.96
CA THR A 266 13.69 4.10 -24.60
C THR A 266 15.07 4.64 -24.97
N VAL A 267 16.14 3.94 -24.58
CA VAL A 267 17.53 4.29 -24.92
C VAL A 267 17.72 4.28 -26.42
N THR A 268 18.26 5.36 -26.97
CA THR A 268 18.54 5.50 -28.40
C THR A 268 20.03 5.35 -28.71
N GLU A 269 20.89 5.87 -27.83
CA GLU A 269 22.35 5.86 -28.01
C GLU A 269 23.06 5.65 -26.68
N GLY A 270 24.19 4.94 -26.73
CA GLY A 270 25.00 4.67 -25.57
C GLY A 270 24.56 3.43 -24.79
N SER A 271 25.25 3.17 -23.69
CA SER A 271 24.91 2.08 -22.75
C SER A 271 25.38 2.46 -21.36
N SER A 272 24.64 2.02 -20.35
CA SER A 272 24.99 2.25 -18.94
C SER A 272 24.44 1.17 -18.02
N PHE A 273 24.98 1.13 -16.79
CA PHE A 273 24.41 0.38 -15.67
C PHE A 273 23.49 1.31 -14.87
N ILE A 274 22.24 0.93 -14.77
CA ILE A 274 21.18 1.71 -14.10
C ILE A 274 20.76 0.98 -12.84
N ASP A 275 20.77 1.69 -11.71
CA ASP A 275 20.22 1.22 -10.44
C ASP A 275 18.70 1.41 -10.44
N GLU A 276 17.99 0.31 -10.61
CA GLU A 276 16.53 0.23 -10.59
C GLU A 276 16.00 -0.27 -9.23
N SER A 277 16.84 -0.35 -8.19
CA SER A 277 16.49 -0.92 -6.89
C SER A 277 15.30 -0.23 -6.22
N MET A 278 15.06 1.05 -6.51
CA MET A 278 13.92 1.81 -6.00
C MET A 278 12.58 1.36 -6.61
N LEU A 279 12.61 0.76 -7.79
CA LEU A 279 11.43 0.20 -8.46
C LEU A 279 11.32 -1.31 -8.20
N SER A 280 12.35 -2.06 -8.58
CA SER A 280 12.34 -3.53 -8.51
C SER A 280 12.63 -4.09 -7.11
N GLY A 281 13.28 -3.33 -6.24
CA GLY A 281 13.81 -3.80 -4.96
C GLY A 281 15.06 -4.69 -5.09
N GLU A 282 15.63 -4.81 -6.29
CA GLU A 282 16.83 -5.58 -6.58
C GLU A 282 18.07 -4.69 -6.50
N PRO A 283 19.10 -5.04 -5.71
CA PRO A 283 20.25 -4.17 -5.48
C PRO A 283 21.30 -4.19 -6.61
N ILE A 284 21.13 -5.08 -7.61
CA ILE A 284 22.08 -5.24 -8.70
C ILE A 284 21.72 -4.31 -9.85
N PRO A 285 22.62 -3.39 -10.28
CA PRO A 285 22.36 -2.52 -11.42
C PRO A 285 22.20 -3.30 -12.73
N VAL A 286 21.24 -2.88 -13.54
CA VAL A 286 20.90 -3.51 -14.82
C VAL A 286 21.60 -2.78 -15.96
N CYS A 287 22.25 -3.53 -16.86
CA CYS A 287 22.83 -2.96 -18.07
C CYS A 287 21.71 -2.59 -19.07
N LYS A 288 21.68 -1.32 -19.50
CA LYS A 288 20.75 -0.80 -20.51
C LYS A 288 21.55 -0.34 -21.74
N SER A 289 21.14 -0.78 -22.89
CA SER A 289 21.71 -0.41 -24.19
C SER A 289 20.62 0.08 -25.14
N ALA A 290 20.95 0.50 -26.34
CA ALA A 290 19.99 0.97 -27.33
C ALA A 290 18.81 -0.01 -27.48
N GLY A 291 17.58 0.51 -27.46
CA GLY A 291 16.32 -0.23 -27.46
C GLY A 291 15.82 -0.66 -26.07
N ALA A 292 16.61 -0.51 -25.00
CA ALA A 292 16.19 -0.84 -23.65
C ALA A 292 15.33 0.28 -23.03
N LYS A 293 14.31 -0.11 -22.25
CA LYS A 293 13.47 0.84 -21.49
C LYS A 293 14.15 1.32 -20.23
N VAL A 294 13.98 2.60 -19.93
CA VAL A 294 14.43 3.28 -18.71
C VAL A 294 13.26 3.97 -18.01
N TYR A 295 13.32 4.10 -16.70
CA TYR A 295 12.20 4.54 -15.87
C TYR A 295 12.58 5.72 -14.98
N ALA A 296 11.63 6.63 -14.77
CA ALA A 296 11.76 7.77 -13.88
C ALA A 296 12.16 7.35 -12.45
N GLY A 297 13.05 8.13 -11.83
CA GLY A 297 13.51 7.91 -10.45
C GLY A 297 14.68 6.94 -10.30
N THR A 298 15.05 6.19 -11.34
CA THR A 298 16.23 5.31 -11.34
C THR A 298 17.51 6.11 -11.50
N ILE A 299 18.67 5.54 -11.11
CA ILE A 299 19.93 6.25 -11.06
C ILE A 299 20.93 5.66 -12.06
N ASN A 300 21.45 6.51 -12.93
CA ASN A 300 22.53 6.16 -13.84
C ASN A 300 23.85 6.04 -13.07
N GLN A 301 24.50 4.87 -13.11
CA GLN A 301 25.75 4.66 -12.35
C GLN A 301 27.01 4.92 -13.16
N LYS A 302 27.10 4.37 -14.37
CA LYS A 302 28.33 4.44 -15.20
C LYS A 302 27.95 4.65 -16.66
N GLY A 303 28.72 5.50 -17.34
CA GLY A 303 28.47 5.82 -18.73
C GLY A 303 27.44 6.96 -18.89
N SER A 304 27.40 7.53 -20.09
CA SER A 304 26.40 8.51 -20.52
C SER A 304 25.58 7.89 -21.65
N PHE A 305 24.31 8.15 -21.65
CA PHE A 305 23.42 7.64 -22.70
C PHE A 305 22.34 8.67 -23.05
N ARG A 306 21.75 8.52 -24.22
CA ARG A 306 20.61 9.30 -24.68
C ARG A 306 19.37 8.41 -24.78
N PHE A 307 18.25 8.93 -24.38
CA PHE A 307 16.99 8.22 -24.51
C PHE A 307 15.88 9.15 -24.97
N ARG A 308 14.88 8.58 -25.65
CA ARG A 308 13.68 9.29 -26.07
C ARG A 308 12.62 9.19 -25.01
N ALA A 309 12.08 10.33 -24.56
CA ALA A 309 10.96 10.38 -23.63
C ALA A 309 9.70 9.78 -24.27
N GLU A 310 9.03 8.86 -23.56
CA GLU A 310 7.78 8.23 -23.99
C GLU A 310 6.62 8.60 -23.07
N LYS A 311 6.79 8.45 -21.75
CA LYS A 311 5.80 8.81 -20.73
C LYS A 311 6.37 9.91 -19.83
N VAL A 312 5.60 10.98 -19.63
CA VAL A 312 6.03 12.18 -18.89
C VAL A 312 5.02 12.55 -17.80
N GLY A 313 5.46 13.29 -16.78
CA GLY A 313 4.58 13.80 -15.74
C GLY A 313 3.82 12.71 -14.97
N ALA A 314 2.48 12.78 -15.00
CA ALA A 314 1.61 11.83 -14.31
C ALA A 314 1.63 10.42 -14.89
N ASP A 315 2.01 10.27 -16.16
CA ASP A 315 1.98 8.99 -16.88
C ASP A 315 3.23 8.14 -16.64
N THR A 316 4.23 8.65 -15.90
CA THR A 316 5.44 7.90 -15.57
C THR A 316 5.13 6.77 -14.59
N MET A 317 5.90 5.67 -14.67
CA MET A 317 5.81 4.53 -13.74
C MET A 317 5.97 4.96 -12.29
N LEU A 318 6.90 5.87 -12.00
CA LEU A 318 7.09 6.42 -10.66
C LEU A 318 5.86 7.16 -10.15
N SER A 319 5.23 8.01 -11.00
CA SER A 319 4.01 8.73 -10.63
C SER A 319 2.84 7.76 -10.38
N HIS A 320 2.72 6.72 -11.19
CA HIS A 320 1.72 5.67 -11.00
C HIS A 320 1.92 4.93 -9.67
N ILE A 321 3.16 4.56 -9.32
CA ILE A 321 3.51 3.94 -8.04
C ILE A 321 3.14 4.86 -6.87
N ILE A 322 3.48 6.15 -6.93
CA ILE A 322 3.13 7.13 -5.90
C ILE A 322 1.62 7.19 -5.71
N HIS A 323 0.86 7.28 -6.81
CA HIS A 323 -0.60 7.32 -6.78
C HIS A 323 -1.21 6.06 -6.14
N LEU A 324 -0.74 4.87 -6.53
CA LEU A 324 -1.20 3.60 -5.93
C LEU A 324 -0.93 3.55 -4.42
N VAL A 325 0.24 4.00 -3.97
CA VAL A 325 0.60 4.02 -2.55
C VAL A 325 -0.27 5.03 -1.78
N GLN A 326 -0.55 6.21 -2.36
CA GLN A 326 -1.45 7.21 -1.76
C GLN A 326 -2.88 6.67 -1.63
N GLU A 327 -3.40 6.06 -2.68
CA GLU A 327 -4.73 5.44 -2.69
C GLU A 327 -4.84 4.32 -1.65
N ALA A 328 -3.84 3.44 -1.60
CA ALA A 328 -3.79 2.36 -0.63
C ALA A 328 -3.77 2.88 0.82
N GLN A 329 -2.99 3.92 1.10
CA GLN A 329 -2.95 4.53 2.43
C GLN A 329 -4.27 5.23 2.79
N GLY A 330 -5.03 5.70 1.80
CA GLY A 330 -6.37 6.26 1.96
C GLY A 330 -7.45 5.22 2.29
N SER A 331 -7.22 3.96 1.98
CA SER A 331 -8.21 2.89 2.14
C SER A 331 -8.40 2.45 3.60
N LYS A 332 -9.59 1.87 3.92
CA LYS A 332 -9.91 1.36 5.26
C LYS A 332 -9.95 -0.16 5.28
N ALA A 333 -9.17 -0.75 6.17
CA ALA A 333 -9.24 -2.19 6.44
C ALA A 333 -10.57 -2.61 7.09
N PRO A 334 -11.03 -3.86 6.89
CA PRO A 334 -12.20 -4.40 7.58
C PRO A 334 -12.14 -4.28 9.10
N VAL A 335 -10.97 -4.54 9.69
CA VAL A 335 -10.76 -4.38 11.13
C VAL A 335 -10.95 -2.93 11.61
N GLN A 336 -10.59 -1.93 10.81
CA GLN A 336 -10.79 -0.53 11.15
C GLN A 336 -12.28 -0.16 11.16
N ARG A 337 -13.07 -0.67 10.21
CA ARG A 337 -14.53 -0.50 10.19
C ARG A 337 -15.19 -1.06 11.46
N LEU A 338 -14.70 -2.20 11.96
CA LEU A 338 -15.16 -2.79 13.21
C LEU A 338 -14.82 -1.91 14.43
N VAL A 339 -13.59 -1.41 14.49
CA VAL A 339 -13.11 -0.51 15.55
C VAL A 339 -13.92 0.78 15.60
N ASP A 340 -14.23 1.38 14.44
CA ASP A 340 -15.05 2.59 14.34
C ASP A 340 -16.49 2.37 14.91
N LYS A 341 -17.09 1.20 14.63
CA LYS A 341 -18.40 0.82 15.20
C LYS A 341 -18.34 0.66 16.73
N ILE A 342 -17.31 0.02 17.24
CA ILE A 342 -17.11 -0.15 18.69
C ILE A 342 -16.96 1.23 19.35
N ALA A 343 -16.13 2.11 18.80
CA ALA A 343 -15.88 3.44 19.33
C ALA A 343 -17.17 4.30 19.41
N ALA A 344 -18.07 4.16 18.44
CA ALA A 344 -19.32 4.89 18.41
C ALA A 344 -20.28 4.54 19.56
N VAL A 345 -20.22 3.29 20.07
CA VAL A 345 -21.01 2.83 21.21
C VAL A 345 -20.29 3.10 22.54
N PHE A 346 -18.98 3.02 22.51
CA PHE A 346 -18.12 3.10 23.71
C PHE A 346 -18.25 4.45 24.42
N VAL A 347 -18.20 5.59 23.72
CA VAL A 347 -18.24 6.91 24.35
C VAL A 347 -19.54 7.17 25.11
N PRO A 348 -20.74 6.94 24.56
CA PRO A 348 -22.00 7.04 25.32
C PRO A 348 -22.05 6.09 26.52
N ALA A 349 -21.57 4.87 26.37
CA ALA A 349 -21.52 3.90 27.48
C ALA A 349 -20.65 4.40 28.65
N ILE A 350 -19.49 4.98 28.35
CA ILE A 350 -18.61 5.55 29.37
C ILE A 350 -19.22 6.74 30.07
N MET A 351 -19.93 7.62 29.37
CA MET A 351 -20.64 8.73 29.97
C MET A 351 -21.68 8.21 30.99
N THR A 352 -22.39 7.13 30.65
CA THR A 352 -23.34 6.48 31.52
C THR A 352 -22.64 5.87 32.74
N ILE A 353 -21.50 5.17 32.55
CA ILE A 353 -20.72 4.59 33.66
C ILE A 353 -20.20 5.68 34.59
N ALA A 354 -19.73 6.81 34.07
CA ALA A 354 -19.28 7.94 34.89
C ALA A 354 -20.39 8.49 35.79
N VAL A 355 -21.61 8.66 35.22
CA VAL A 355 -22.79 9.11 35.98
C VAL A 355 -23.17 8.07 37.04
N LEU A 356 -23.21 6.78 36.71
CA LEU A 356 -23.49 5.70 37.65
C LEU A 356 -22.43 5.62 38.75
N THR A 357 -21.17 5.81 38.41
CA THR A 357 -20.06 5.89 39.38
C THR A 357 -20.28 7.04 40.35
N PHE A 358 -20.62 8.21 39.86
CA PHE A 358 -20.91 9.36 40.71
C PHE A 358 -22.08 9.10 41.67
N ILE A 359 -23.19 8.56 41.19
CA ILE A 359 -24.36 8.21 41.98
C ILE A 359 -24.01 7.16 43.06
N ALA A 360 -23.28 6.11 42.68
CA ALA A 360 -22.87 5.04 43.59
C ALA A 360 -22.03 5.58 44.77
N TRP A 361 -21.09 6.48 44.48
CA TRP A 361 -20.30 7.10 45.55
C TRP A 361 -21.13 7.97 46.48
N ILE A 362 -22.10 8.76 46.00
CA ILE A 362 -23.00 9.56 46.84
C ILE A 362 -23.80 8.68 47.79
N VAL A 363 -24.25 7.49 47.31
CA VAL A 363 -25.08 6.58 48.10
C VAL A 363 -24.26 5.74 49.08
N LEU A 364 -23.03 5.34 48.71
CA LEU A 364 -22.26 4.33 49.47
C LEU A 364 -21.20 4.92 50.39
N ALA A 365 -20.80 6.19 50.28
CA ALA A 365 -19.72 6.78 51.05
C ALA A 365 -20.16 8.04 51.83
N GLU A 366 -19.67 8.24 53.06
CA GLU A 366 -19.98 9.40 53.87
C GLU A 366 -19.54 10.74 53.26
N ASN A 367 -18.39 10.78 52.57
CA ASN A 367 -17.92 11.93 51.75
C ASN A 367 -18.14 11.70 50.26
N GLY A 368 -19.23 11.05 49.89
CA GLY A 368 -19.50 10.50 48.56
C GLY A 368 -19.48 11.51 47.43
N PHE A 369 -19.83 12.77 47.66
CA PHE A 369 -19.88 13.78 46.61
C PHE A 369 -18.49 14.06 46.01
N THR A 370 -17.48 14.35 46.85
CA THR A 370 -16.13 14.70 46.36
C THR A 370 -15.43 13.48 45.74
N HIS A 371 -15.48 12.32 46.41
CA HIS A 371 -14.90 11.09 45.87
C HIS A 371 -15.61 10.64 44.59
N GLY A 372 -16.94 10.75 44.52
CA GLY A 372 -17.72 10.41 43.36
C GLY A 372 -17.43 11.33 42.18
N LEU A 373 -17.28 12.65 42.43
CA LEU A 373 -16.94 13.59 41.35
C LEU A 373 -15.54 13.29 40.76
N LEU A 374 -14.56 13.05 41.64
CA LEU A 374 -13.20 12.67 41.21
C LEU A 374 -13.19 11.35 40.45
N ALA A 375 -13.88 10.33 40.97
CA ALA A 375 -13.98 9.04 40.30
C ALA A 375 -14.66 9.16 38.94
N ALA A 376 -15.78 9.90 38.83
CA ALA A 376 -16.47 10.12 37.59
C ALA A 376 -15.60 10.87 36.53
N VAL A 377 -14.92 11.94 36.99
CA VAL A 377 -13.96 12.68 36.14
C VAL A 377 -12.83 11.77 35.67
N THR A 378 -12.29 10.96 36.57
CA THR A 378 -11.19 10.02 36.27
C THR A 378 -11.66 8.94 35.28
N VAL A 379 -12.87 8.41 35.43
CA VAL A 379 -13.49 7.48 34.46
C VAL A 379 -13.61 8.11 33.07
N LEU A 380 -14.07 9.36 32.98
CA LEU A 380 -14.18 10.07 31.69
C LEU A 380 -12.80 10.24 31.01
N ILE A 381 -11.74 10.46 31.78
CA ILE A 381 -10.39 10.67 31.27
C ILE A 381 -9.76 9.35 30.83
N ILE A 382 -9.74 8.33 31.70
CA ILE A 382 -9.06 7.06 31.42
C ILE A 382 -9.72 6.29 30.28
N ALA A 383 -11.00 6.52 30.06
CA ALA A 383 -11.76 5.89 28.99
C ALA A 383 -11.57 6.53 27.61
N CYS A 384 -10.73 7.56 27.48
CA CYS A 384 -10.45 8.15 26.18
C CYS A 384 -9.86 7.10 25.20
N PRO A 385 -10.53 6.77 24.08
CA PRO A 385 -10.02 5.80 23.13
C PRO A 385 -9.00 6.42 22.15
N CYS A 386 -8.08 7.27 22.66
CA CYS A 386 -7.15 8.07 21.86
C CYS A 386 -6.27 7.18 20.95
N ALA A 387 -5.70 6.13 21.52
CA ALA A 387 -4.83 5.19 20.79
C ALA A 387 -5.59 4.32 19.78
N LEU A 388 -6.89 4.07 20.00
CA LEU A 388 -7.69 3.16 19.19
C LEU A 388 -7.86 3.66 17.75
N GLY A 389 -8.06 4.96 17.57
CA GLY A 389 -8.20 5.59 16.25
C GLY A 389 -6.95 5.52 15.38
N LEU A 390 -5.77 5.33 16.00
CA LEU A 390 -4.47 5.26 15.33
C LEU A 390 -3.93 3.84 15.17
N ALA A 391 -4.40 2.90 15.98
CA ALA A 391 -3.86 1.56 16.09
C ALA A 391 -3.77 0.84 14.72
N THR A 392 -4.79 0.98 13.89
CA THR A 392 -4.88 0.35 12.57
C THR A 392 -4.24 1.20 11.47
N PRO A 393 -4.60 2.48 11.29
CA PRO A 393 -4.09 3.27 10.16
C PRO A 393 -2.58 3.43 10.17
N THR A 394 -1.95 3.68 11.32
CA THR A 394 -0.49 3.86 11.38
C THR A 394 0.27 2.59 11.00
N ALA A 395 -0.20 1.41 11.43
CA ALA A 395 0.42 0.14 11.07
C ALA A 395 0.26 -0.16 9.57
N ILE A 396 -0.92 0.12 9.00
CA ILE A 396 -1.18 -0.04 7.56
C ILE A 396 -0.28 0.89 6.74
N MET A 397 -0.22 2.18 7.09
CA MET A 397 0.62 3.15 6.38
C MET A 397 2.10 2.74 6.37
N VAL A 398 2.62 2.27 7.51
CA VAL A 398 4.00 1.77 7.61
C VAL A 398 4.16 0.48 6.80
N GLY A 399 3.19 -0.42 6.83
CA GLY A 399 3.20 -1.69 6.08
C GLY A 399 3.21 -1.45 4.57
N ILE A 400 2.27 -0.64 4.05
CA ILE A 400 2.18 -0.29 2.63
C ILE A 400 3.45 0.44 2.17
N GLY A 401 3.92 1.43 2.95
CA GLY A 401 5.15 2.15 2.62
C GLY A 401 6.37 1.24 2.55
N LYS A 402 6.49 0.28 3.49
CA LYS A 402 7.55 -0.72 3.47
C LYS A 402 7.43 -1.69 2.30
N GLY A 403 6.20 -2.06 1.91
CA GLY A 403 5.94 -2.84 0.70
C GLY A 403 6.49 -2.13 -0.53
N ALA A 404 6.10 -0.86 -0.72
CA ALA A 404 6.54 -0.05 -1.85
C ALA A 404 8.08 0.11 -1.91
N GLU A 405 8.74 0.33 -0.77
CA GLU A 405 10.22 0.38 -0.69
C GLU A 405 10.90 -0.95 -1.12
N ASN A 406 10.17 -2.07 -1.15
CA ASN A 406 10.67 -3.38 -1.56
C ASN A 406 10.08 -3.87 -2.90
N GLY A 407 9.47 -2.98 -3.69
CA GLY A 407 8.87 -3.33 -4.98
C GLY A 407 7.56 -4.13 -4.87
N ILE A 408 6.89 -4.08 -3.72
CA ILE A 408 5.60 -4.72 -3.47
C ILE A 408 4.55 -3.63 -3.33
N LEU A 409 3.75 -3.40 -4.37
CA LEU A 409 2.67 -2.43 -4.38
C LEU A 409 1.38 -3.08 -3.90
N ILE A 410 0.72 -2.46 -2.95
CA ILE A 410 -0.53 -2.96 -2.35
C ILE A 410 -1.62 -1.94 -2.64
N LYS A 411 -2.70 -2.35 -3.28
CA LYS A 411 -3.75 -1.46 -3.76
C LYS A 411 -4.63 -0.91 -2.64
N ASP A 412 -4.86 -1.70 -1.59
CA ASP A 412 -5.70 -1.30 -0.46
C ASP A 412 -5.37 -2.06 0.83
N ALA A 413 -5.89 -1.56 1.93
CA ALA A 413 -5.69 -2.14 3.26
C ALA A 413 -6.38 -3.50 3.44
N GLU A 414 -7.44 -3.78 2.68
CA GLU A 414 -8.16 -5.04 2.69
C GLU A 414 -7.29 -6.15 2.07
N SER A 415 -6.64 -5.85 0.95
CA SER A 415 -5.67 -6.74 0.29
C SER A 415 -4.50 -7.12 1.21
N LEU A 416 -4.00 -6.14 1.99
CA LEU A 416 -2.97 -6.39 2.99
C LEU A 416 -3.48 -7.33 4.10
N GLU A 417 -4.72 -7.19 4.55
CA GLU A 417 -5.31 -8.08 5.55
C GLU A 417 -5.59 -9.48 4.96
N MET A 418 -6.06 -9.54 3.70
CA MET A 418 -6.39 -10.78 3.01
C MET A 418 -5.14 -11.63 2.73
N ALA A 419 -4.02 -11.03 2.36
CA ALA A 419 -2.77 -11.74 2.08
C ALA A 419 -2.28 -12.61 3.26
N LYS A 420 -2.63 -12.25 4.49
CA LYS A 420 -2.35 -13.10 5.67
C LYS A 420 -3.24 -14.34 5.75
N LYS A 421 -4.44 -14.31 5.16
CA LYS A 421 -5.42 -15.41 5.25
C LYS A 421 -5.24 -16.46 4.16
N ILE A 422 -4.44 -16.13 3.14
CA ILE A 422 -4.22 -17.03 2.00
C ILE A 422 -3.61 -18.35 2.46
N ASP A 423 -4.27 -19.44 2.08
CA ASP A 423 -3.85 -20.81 2.30
C ASP A 423 -3.54 -21.56 0.98
N THR A 424 -4.00 -21.03 -0.15
CA THR A 424 -3.79 -21.61 -1.48
C THR A 424 -3.34 -20.54 -2.46
N ILE A 425 -2.25 -20.80 -3.18
CA ILE A 425 -1.74 -19.93 -4.25
C ILE A 425 -1.82 -20.67 -5.57
N VAL A 426 -2.51 -20.07 -6.52
CA VAL A 426 -2.60 -20.53 -7.90
C VAL A 426 -1.63 -19.71 -8.74
N LEU A 427 -0.66 -20.37 -9.37
CA LEU A 427 0.35 -19.76 -10.22
C LEU A 427 0.05 -20.03 -11.68
N ASP A 428 0.02 -19.01 -12.52
CA ASP A 428 0.15 -19.22 -13.95
C ASP A 428 1.54 -19.72 -14.31
N LYS A 429 1.68 -20.48 -15.38
CA LYS A 429 2.99 -20.98 -15.82
C LYS A 429 3.81 -19.90 -16.49
N THR A 430 3.27 -19.33 -17.59
CA THR A 430 4.01 -18.50 -18.54
C THR A 430 4.29 -17.10 -17.99
N GLY A 431 5.57 -16.66 -18.03
CA GLY A 431 5.94 -15.36 -17.47
C GLY A 431 5.93 -15.29 -15.94
N THR A 432 5.27 -16.23 -15.25
CA THR A 432 5.20 -16.32 -13.79
C THR A 432 6.21 -17.33 -13.24
N ILE A 433 6.01 -18.62 -13.43
CA ILE A 433 6.97 -19.68 -13.04
C ILE A 433 8.15 -19.70 -14.00
N THR A 434 7.89 -19.50 -15.28
CA THR A 434 8.88 -19.47 -16.37
C THR A 434 9.22 -18.03 -16.77
N GLU A 435 10.29 -17.85 -17.56
CA GLU A 435 10.74 -16.54 -18.03
C GLU A 435 9.77 -15.88 -19.01
N GLY A 436 8.85 -16.66 -19.60
CA GLY A 436 7.93 -16.19 -20.63
C GLY A 436 8.62 -15.86 -21.96
N LYS A 437 9.89 -16.25 -22.10
CA LYS A 437 10.72 -16.05 -23.28
C LYS A 437 11.19 -17.41 -23.77
N PRO A 438 10.56 -17.95 -24.84
CA PRO A 438 11.03 -19.17 -25.45
C PRO A 438 12.49 -19.01 -25.88
N VAL A 439 13.33 -19.99 -25.57
CA VAL A 439 14.72 -20.06 -26.02
C VAL A 439 14.97 -21.36 -26.74
N VAL A 440 15.81 -21.34 -27.75
CA VAL A 440 16.30 -22.56 -28.40
C VAL A 440 17.24 -23.25 -27.44
N THR A 441 16.93 -24.50 -27.10
CA THR A 441 17.77 -25.32 -26.24
C THR A 441 18.72 -26.21 -27.03
N ASP A 442 18.24 -26.74 -28.16
CA ASP A 442 18.99 -27.65 -29.03
C ASP A 442 18.61 -27.43 -30.50
N ILE A 443 19.61 -27.51 -31.37
CA ILE A 443 19.39 -27.63 -32.82
C ILE A 443 20.18 -28.84 -33.31
N VAL A 444 19.52 -29.74 -34.02
CA VAL A 444 20.14 -30.90 -34.64
C VAL A 444 20.00 -30.78 -36.13
N TRP A 445 21.13 -30.74 -36.83
CA TRP A 445 21.22 -30.66 -38.28
C TRP A 445 21.41 -32.05 -38.90
N GLU A 446 20.76 -32.32 -40.02
CA GLU A 446 21.05 -33.52 -40.82
C GLU A 446 22.45 -33.48 -41.40
N ALA A 447 22.87 -32.29 -41.92
CA ALA A 447 24.20 -31.97 -42.32
C ALA A 447 24.49 -30.49 -42.03
N GLU A 448 25.60 -30.21 -41.36
CA GLU A 448 25.98 -28.83 -41.07
C GLU A 448 26.39 -28.14 -42.37
N ASN A 449 25.66 -27.08 -42.74
CA ASN A 449 25.95 -26.25 -43.89
C ASN A 449 25.59 -24.78 -43.55
N ALA A 450 26.56 -23.89 -43.71
CA ALA A 450 26.38 -22.47 -43.44
C ALA A 450 25.27 -21.83 -44.25
N ASP A 451 25.03 -22.23 -45.50
CA ASP A 451 23.97 -21.70 -46.32
C ASP A 451 22.58 -22.14 -45.84
N ILE A 452 22.45 -23.39 -45.36
CA ILE A 452 21.23 -23.93 -44.77
C ILE A 452 20.88 -23.16 -43.49
N GLN A 453 21.86 -22.85 -42.64
CA GLN A 453 21.68 -22.06 -41.43
C GLN A 453 21.24 -20.62 -41.77
N ARG A 454 21.81 -20.00 -42.80
CA ARG A 454 21.40 -18.65 -43.24
C ARG A 454 19.97 -18.63 -43.82
N ILE A 455 19.58 -19.67 -44.56
CA ILE A 455 18.21 -19.77 -45.09
C ILE A 455 17.21 -19.90 -43.96
N PHE A 456 17.50 -20.73 -42.95
CA PHE A 456 16.65 -20.91 -41.77
C PHE A 456 16.52 -19.60 -40.98
N LEU A 457 17.64 -18.91 -40.74
CA LEU A 457 17.66 -17.59 -40.10
C LEU A 457 16.85 -16.57 -40.92
N GLY A 458 17.05 -16.51 -42.23
CA GLY A 458 16.32 -15.59 -43.09
C GLY A 458 14.81 -15.88 -43.12
N LEU A 459 14.41 -17.15 -43.07
CA LEU A 459 13.02 -17.56 -43.06
C LEU A 459 12.32 -17.12 -41.77
N GLU A 460 12.96 -17.33 -40.62
CA GLU A 460 12.42 -16.96 -39.30
C GLU A 460 12.47 -15.44 -39.02
N LYS A 461 13.40 -14.70 -39.62
CA LYS A 461 13.43 -13.22 -39.53
C LYS A 461 12.16 -12.57 -40.11
N HIS A 462 11.47 -13.21 -41.06
CA HIS A 462 10.23 -12.72 -41.65
C HIS A 462 8.97 -13.20 -40.90
N SER A 463 9.12 -14.05 -39.92
CA SER A 463 8.01 -14.58 -39.12
C SER A 463 7.74 -13.75 -37.89
N GLU A 464 6.47 -13.38 -37.65
CA GLU A 464 6.03 -12.67 -36.43
C GLU A 464 5.76 -13.59 -35.25
N HIS A 465 6.01 -14.91 -35.39
CA HIS A 465 5.71 -15.87 -34.35
C HIS A 465 6.74 -15.77 -33.21
N PRO A 466 6.33 -15.83 -31.91
CA PRO A 466 7.26 -15.75 -30.77
C PRO A 466 8.38 -16.78 -30.78
N LEU A 467 8.14 -18.00 -31.32
CA LEU A 467 9.15 -19.04 -31.48
C LEU A 467 10.20 -18.70 -32.52
N ALA A 468 9.83 -17.94 -33.55
CA ALA A 468 10.75 -17.47 -34.57
C ALA A 468 11.82 -16.55 -33.99
N THR A 469 11.42 -15.65 -33.10
CA THR A 469 12.37 -14.76 -32.38
C THR A 469 13.45 -15.55 -31.64
N ALA A 470 13.08 -16.67 -31.01
CA ALA A 470 14.03 -17.56 -30.32
C ALA A 470 15.03 -18.19 -31.31
N VAL A 471 14.56 -18.65 -32.46
CA VAL A 471 15.42 -19.23 -33.48
C VAL A 471 16.35 -18.18 -34.11
N VAL A 472 15.81 -16.99 -34.38
CA VAL A 472 16.61 -15.85 -34.89
C VAL A 472 17.73 -15.49 -33.92
N GLN A 473 17.41 -15.41 -32.63
CA GLN A 473 18.40 -15.08 -31.59
C GLN A 473 19.50 -16.13 -31.49
N ALA A 474 19.15 -17.42 -31.50
CA ALA A 474 20.09 -18.52 -31.43
C ALA A 474 21.03 -18.58 -32.66
N LEU A 475 20.45 -18.49 -33.85
CA LEU A 475 21.19 -18.54 -35.12
C LEU A 475 22.05 -17.30 -35.37
N SER A 476 21.59 -16.11 -34.95
CA SER A 476 22.38 -14.88 -35.05
C SER A 476 23.62 -14.89 -34.15
N GLN A 477 23.52 -15.49 -32.97
CA GLN A 477 24.66 -15.66 -32.06
C GLN A 477 25.70 -16.66 -32.61
N ALA A 478 25.22 -17.72 -33.26
CA ALA A 478 26.09 -18.74 -33.85
C ALA A 478 26.79 -18.25 -35.14
N ASN A 479 26.20 -17.31 -35.88
CA ASN A 479 26.68 -16.82 -37.20
C ASN A 479 27.22 -15.37 -37.17
N ALA A 480 27.71 -14.88 -36.04
CA ALA A 480 28.16 -13.49 -35.86
C ALA A 480 29.26 -13.05 -36.86
N ASP A 481 30.00 -13.97 -37.45
CA ASP A 481 31.14 -13.67 -38.41
C ASP A 481 30.79 -13.85 -39.89
N ASN A 482 29.61 -14.33 -40.27
CA ASN A 482 29.26 -14.62 -41.67
C ASN A 482 28.21 -13.64 -42.19
N GLY A 483 28.66 -12.45 -42.59
CA GLY A 483 27.83 -11.39 -43.15
C GLY A 483 27.17 -11.75 -44.48
N GLY A 484 25.88 -11.49 -44.59
CA GLY A 484 25.07 -11.50 -45.82
C GLY A 484 23.64 -11.96 -45.56
N ASP A 485 22.66 -11.06 -45.65
CA ASP A 485 21.25 -11.44 -45.60
C ASP A 485 20.91 -12.28 -46.83
N CYS A 486 20.25 -13.43 -46.61
CA CYS A 486 19.70 -14.27 -47.68
C CYS A 486 18.45 -13.59 -48.25
N LEU A 487 18.52 -13.20 -49.53
CA LEU A 487 17.35 -12.67 -50.25
C LEU A 487 16.36 -13.82 -50.52
N LEU A 488 15.37 -13.94 -49.65
CA LEU A 488 14.25 -14.87 -49.79
C LEU A 488 13.13 -14.24 -50.60
N THR A 489 12.48 -15.05 -51.44
CA THR A 489 11.32 -14.63 -52.25
C THR A 489 10.12 -15.51 -51.92
N GLY A 490 8.90 -14.96 -52.13
CA GLY A 490 7.67 -15.74 -51.94
C GLY A 490 7.40 -16.20 -50.50
N PHE A 491 7.75 -15.37 -49.52
CA PHE A 491 7.43 -15.67 -48.12
C PHE A 491 5.92 -15.79 -47.89
N GLU A 492 5.49 -16.88 -47.25
CA GLU A 492 4.09 -17.13 -46.94
C GLU A 492 3.98 -17.79 -45.57
N SER A 493 3.13 -17.24 -44.72
CA SER A 493 2.78 -17.81 -43.41
C SER A 493 1.57 -18.75 -43.59
N ILE A 494 1.71 -20.01 -43.15
CA ILE A 494 0.66 -21.03 -43.22
C ILE A 494 0.07 -21.18 -41.79
N THR A 495 -1.11 -20.62 -41.63
CA THR A 495 -1.77 -20.57 -40.30
C THR A 495 -1.80 -21.91 -39.59
N GLY A 496 -1.27 -21.96 -38.36
CA GLY A 496 -1.23 -23.13 -37.47
C GLY A 496 -0.24 -24.23 -37.93
N LYS A 497 0.59 -23.99 -38.94
CA LYS A 497 1.55 -25.00 -39.43
C LYS A 497 2.99 -24.52 -39.50
N GLY A 498 3.24 -23.27 -39.95
CA GLY A 498 4.57 -22.71 -40.08
C GLY A 498 4.68 -21.70 -41.21
N VAL A 499 5.90 -21.53 -41.70
CA VAL A 499 6.23 -20.55 -42.75
C VAL A 499 6.97 -21.25 -43.91
N LYS A 500 6.91 -20.66 -45.11
CA LYS A 500 7.69 -21.08 -46.29
C LYS A 500 8.25 -19.86 -47.03
N ALA A 501 9.38 -20.06 -47.69
CA ALA A 501 9.92 -19.11 -48.69
C ALA A 501 10.83 -19.84 -49.68
N SER A 502 11.14 -19.18 -50.79
CA SER A 502 12.02 -19.73 -51.81
C SER A 502 13.36 -19.02 -51.87
N TRP A 503 14.45 -19.82 -52.05
CA TRP A 503 15.79 -19.33 -52.24
C TRP A 503 16.42 -20.10 -53.44
N ASN A 504 16.96 -19.36 -54.39
CA ASN A 504 17.56 -19.93 -55.61
C ASN A 504 16.69 -20.98 -56.30
N GLY A 505 15.36 -20.75 -56.36
CA GLY A 505 14.40 -21.63 -57.03
C GLY A 505 13.97 -22.87 -56.27
N LYS A 506 14.47 -23.07 -55.02
CA LYS A 506 14.04 -24.13 -54.10
C LYS A 506 13.17 -23.56 -53.01
N THR A 507 12.13 -24.27 -52.59
CA THR A 507 11.25 -23.88 -51.48
C THR A 507 11.71 -24.51 -50.18
N TYR A 508 11.76 -23.70 -49.12
CA TYR A 508 12.11 -24.12 -47.77
C TYR A 508 10.92 -23.88 -46.85
N TYR A 509 10.81 -24.73 -45.83
CA TYR A 509 9.70 -24.76 -44.87
C TYR A 509 10.27 -24.74 -43.46
N ALA A 510 9.66 -23.93 -42.56
CA ALA A 510 9.90 -24.02 -41.14
C ALA A 510 8.55 -24.12 -40.40
N GLY A 511 8.35 -25.18 -39.58
CA GLY A 511 7.09 -25.40 -38.90
C GLY A 511 6.96 -26.73 -38.18
N ASN A 512 5.73 -27.16 -37.92
CA ASN A 512 5.44 -28.37 -37.18
C ASN A 512 5.49 -29.65 -38.04
N ARG A 513 5.52 -30.83 -37.37
CA ARG A 513 5.57 -32.14 -38.04
C ARG A 513 4.40 -32.37 -38.99
N ARG A 514 3.23 -31.79 -38.70
CA ARG A 514 2.03 -31.91 -39.54
C ARG A 514 2.23 -31.26 -40.90
N MET A 515 2.91 -30.11 -40.97
CA MET A 515 3.22 -29.45 -42.23
C MET A 515 4.13 -30.31 -43.11
N LEU A 516 5.17 -30.94 -42.55
CA LEU A 516 6.07 -31.83 -43.28
C LEU A 516 5.33 -33.07 -43.83
N ALA A 517 4.46 -33.67 -43.01
CA ALA A 517 3.68 -34.83 -43.41
C ALA A 517 2.71 -34.47 -44.57
N GLU A 518 2.03 -33.33 -44.53
CA GLU A 518 1.11 -32.90 -45.60
C GLU A 518 1.84 -32.57 -46.93
N LYS A 519 3.11 -32.17 -46.84
CA LYS A 519 3.96 -31.89 -48.01
C LYS A 519 4.71 -33.15 -48.53
N GLY A 520 4.59 -34.29 -47.83
CA GLY A 520 5.30 -35.52 -48.20
C GLY A 520 6.81 -35.46 -48.00
N ILE A 521 7.30 -34.57 -47.12
CA ILE A 521 8.72 -34.36 -46.83
C ILE A 521 9.22 -35.51 -45.96
N THR A 522 10.34 -36.13 -46.39
CA THR A 522 10.96 -37.26 -45.67
C THR A 522 11.71 -36.78 -44.42
N ILE A 523 11.58 -37.49 -43.33
CA ILE A 523 12.30 -37.22 -42.07
C ILE A 523 13.28 -38.38 -41.85
N SER A 524 14.56 -38.10 -41.65
CA SER A 524 15.56 -39.10 -41.38
C SER A 524 15.29 -39.77 -39.99
N PRO A 525 15.69 -41.01 -39.82
CA PRO A 525 15.54 -41.71 -38.52
C PRO A 525 16.24 -40.97 -37.38
N VAL A 526 17.39 -40.37 -37.65
CA VAL A 526 18.20 -39.62 -36.66
C VAL A 526 17.46 -38.40 -36.17
N LEU A 527 16.92 -37.57 -37.07
CA LEU A 527 16.16 -36.36 -36.70
C LEU A 527 14.84 -36.74 -36.02
N SER A 528 14.16 -37.85 -36.46
CA SER A 528 12.92 -38.32 -35.82
C SER A 528 13.15 -38.78 -34.39
N GLU A 529 14.21 -39.54 -34.11
CA GLU A 529 14.55 -40.02 -32.78
C GLU A 529 14.87 -38.83 -31.83
N LYS A 530 15.67 -37.88 -32.33
CA LYS A 530 15.98 -36.66 -31.55
C LYS A 530 14.75 -35.79 -31.28
N ALA A 531 13.90 -35.59 -32.28
CA ALA A 531 12.66 -34.83 -32.10
C ALA A 531 11.70 -35.53 -31.11
N GLU A 532 11.62 -36.84 -31.14
CA GLU A 532 10.82 -37.60 -30.16
C GLU A 532 11.40 -37.51 -28.74
N ALA A 533 12.74 -37.52 -28.58
CA ALA A 533 13.40 -37.28 -27.32
C ALA A 533 13.09 -35.83 -26.83
N PHE A 534 13.18 -34.83 -27.68
CA PHE A 534 12.80 -33.45 -27.34
C PHE A 534 11.34 -33.29 -26.95
N ALA A 535 10.43 -34.01 -27.66
CA ALA A 535 9.01 -34.02 -27.31
C ALA A 535 8.78 -34.72 -25.94
N GLN A 536 9.50 -35.82 -25.63
CA GLN A 536 9.46 -36.48 -24.32
C GLN A 536 10.00 -35.55 -23.21
N GLU A 537 10.95 -34.69 -23.56
CA GLU A 537 11.44 -33.61 -22.68
C GLU A 537 10.49 -32.40 -22.64
N ALA A 538 9.27 -32.49 -23.19
CA ALA A 538 8.27 -31.43 -23.24
C ALA A 538 8.75 -30.12 -23.86
N LYS A 539 9.68 -30.20 -24.82
CA LYS A 539 10.13 -29.06 -25.63
C LYS A 539 9.25 -28.93 -26.86
N THR A 540 9.04 -27.71 -27.32
CA THR A 540 8.37 -27.46 -28.60
C THR A 540 9.35 -27.72 -29.73
N VAL A 541 8.98 -28.60 -30.65
CA VAL A 541 9.85 -28.99 -31.78
C VAL A 541 9.40 -28.26 -33.03
N ILE A 542 10.33 -27.51 -33.64
CA ILE A 542 10.22 -26.90 -34.96
C ILE A 542 11.11 -27.68 -35.92
N TRP A 543 10.56 -27.94 -37.12
CA TRP A 543 11.25 -28.58 -38.21
C TRP A 543 11.64 -27.56 -39.26
N PHE A 544 12.83 -27.67 -39.78
CA PHE A 544 13.29 -26.97 -40.96
C PHE A 544 13.57 -27.97 -42.08
N ALA A 545 13.04 -27.71 -43.29
CA ALA A 545 13.07 -28.67 -44.39
C ALA A 545 13.14 -27.98 -45.77
N ASP A 546 13.61 -28.71 -46.74
CA ASP A 546 13.40 -28.39 -48.18
C ASP A 546 12.19 -29.16 -48.74
N GLU A 547 12.01 -29.18 -50.06
CA GLU A 547 10.89 -29.89 -50.71
C GLU A 547 10.96 -31.43 -50.59
N GLN A 548 12.10 -31.99 -50.21
CA GLN A 548 12.34 -33.44 -50.25
C GLN A 548 12.56 -34.02 -48.84
N GLN A 549 13.34 -33.34 -48.01
CA GLN A 549 13.74 -33.87 -46.69
C GLN A 549 13.84 -32.80 -45.62
N ALA A 550 13.71 -33.25 -44.37
CA ALA A 550 13.99 -32.44 -43.20
C ALA A 550 15.50 -32.21 -43.11
N LEU A 551 15.91 -30.96 -42.91
CA LEU A 551 17.29 -30.51 -42.83
C LEU A 551 17.75 -30.26 -41.40
N ALA A 552 16.80 -29.90 -40.51
CA ALA A 552 17.06 -29.73 -39.09
C ALA A 552 15.80 -29.90 -38.24
N THR A 553 16.03 -30.19 -36.99
CA THR A 553 15.02 -30.08 -35.94
C THR A 553 15.54 -29.17 -34.83
N CYS A 554 14.70 -28.26 -34.38
CA CYS A 554 15.00 -27.26 -33.36
C CYS A 554 14.07 -27.47 -32.16
N ALA A 555 14.63 -27.60 -30.98
CA ALA A 555 13.91 -27.68 -29.71
C ALA A 555 13.89 -26.36 -28.99
N ILE A 556 12.70 -25.90 -28.62
CA ILE A 556 12.46 -24.63 -27.94
C ILE A 556 11.74 -24.91 -26.63
N ALA A 557 12.23 -24.29 -25.56
CA ALA A 557 11.61 -24.39 -24.25
C ALA A 557 11.56 -23.01 -23.56
N ASP A 558 10.53 -22.83 -22.73
CA ASP A 558 10.45 -21.69 -21.83
C ASP A 558 11.08 -22.12 -20.49
N ARG A 559 12.17 -21.46 -20.10
CA ARG A 559 12.97 -21.84 -18.91
C ARG A 559 12.26 -21.45 -17.63
N ILE A 560 12.31 -22.31 -16.61
CA ILE A 560 11.89 -21.98 -15.25
C ILE A 560 12.84 -20.94 -14.69
N LYS A 561 12.31 -19.88 -14.10
CA LYS A 561 13.12 -18.85 -13.41
C LYS A 561 13.91 -19.50 -12.27
N GLU A 562 15.14 -19.10 -12.09
CA GLU A 562 16.04 -19.64 -11.06
C GLU A 562 15.45 -19.51 -9.65
N THR A 563 14.70 -18.43 -9.41
CA THR A 563 14.06 -18.14 -8.12
C THR A 563 12.78 -18.91 -7.85
N SER A 564 12.12 -19.48 -8.90
CA SER A 564 10.79 -20.11 -8.78
C SER A 564 10.78 -21.31 -7.83
N LYS A 565 11.74 -22.20 -7.97
CA LYS A 565 11.85 -23.41 -7.12
C LYS A 565 12.00 -23.04 -5.64
N LYS A 566 12.83 -22.05 -5.35
CA LYS A 566 13.06 -21.55 -3.98
C LYS A 566 11.78 -20.91 -3.43
N ALA A 567 11.13 -20.06 -4.22
CA ALA A 567 9.90 -19.38 -3.83
C ALA A 567 8.77 -20.35 -3.50
N ILE A 568 8.58 -21.37 -4.34
CA ILE A 568 7.57 -22.41 -4.15
C ILE A 568 7.84 -23.20 -2.87
N ALA A 569 9.08 -23.62 -2.65
CA ALA A 569 9.48 -24.30 -1.41
C ALA A 569 9.24 -23.45 -0.15
N GLU A 570 9.53 -22.15 -0.19
CA GLU A 570 9.28 -21.23 0.92
C GLU A 570 7.78 -21.07 1.22
N LEU A 571 6.92 -21.03 0.19
CA LEU A 571 5.48 -20.96 0.35
C LEU A 571 4.92 -22.24 0.97
N GLN A 572 5.37 -23.41 0.47
CA GLN A 572 4.98 -24.71 1.01
C GLN A 572 5.43 -24.91 2.46
N GLN A 573 6.64 -24.46 2.82
CA GLN A 573 7.13 -24.49 4.22
C GLN A 573 6.26 -23.65 5.16
N ARG A 574 5.55 -22.66 4.66
CA ARG A 574 4.58 -21.84 5.42
C ARG A 574 3.20 -22.49 5.52
N GLY A 575 3.02 -23.69 4.97
CA GLY A 575 1.74 -24.39 4.95
C GLY A 575 0.77 -23.88 3.87
N ILE A 576 1.27 -23.19 2.86
CA ILE A 576 0.47 -22.68 1.74
C ILE A 576 0.52 -23.72 0.61
N SER A 577 -0.65 -24.14 0.14
CA SER A 577 -0.78 -25.02 -1.03
C SER A 577 -0.46 -24.23 -2.30
N VAL A 578 0.38 -24.81 -3.16
CA VAL A 578 0.73 -24.19 -4.45
C VAL A 578 0.21 -25.06 -5.58
N VAL A 579 -0.60 -24.46 -6.47
CA VAL A 579 -1.21 -25.09 -7.64
C VAL A 579 -0.75 -24.37 -8.90
N MET A 580 -0.36 -25.10 -9.94
CA MET A 580 -0.03 -24.52 -11.24
C MET A 580 -1.20 -24.67 -12.22
N LEU A 581 -1.57 -23.59 -12.89
CA LEU A 581 -2.50 -23.60 -14.03
C LEU A 581 -1.76 -23.27 -15.33
N THR A 582 -2.05 -24.00 -16.39
CA THR A 582 -1.49 -23.74 -17.72
C THR A 582 -2.41 -24.19 -18.84
N GLY A 583 -2.35 -23.50 -19.99
CA GLY A 583 -2.97 -23.92 -21.24
C GLY A 583 -2.17 -24.97 -22.02
N ASP A 584 -0.95 -25.32 -21.56
CA ASP A 584 -0.11 -26.34 -22.18
C ASP A 584 -0.69 -27.74 -22.03
N ASN A 585 -0.18 -28.66 -22.84
CA ASN A 585 -0.51 -30.08 -22.71
C ASN A 585 -0.02 -30.69 -21.37
N GLU A 586 -0.62 -31.80 -21.01
CA GLU A 586 -0.38 -32.45 -19.72
C GLU A 586 1.09 -32.87 -19.50
N GLN A 587 1.81 -33.29 -20.55
CA GLN A 587 3.21 -33.71 -20.44
C GLN A 587 4.12 -32.54 -20.06
N THR A 588 3.97 -31.42 -20.75
CA THR A 588 4.72 -30.19 -20.44
C THR A 588 4.41 -29.68 -19.04
N ALA A 589 3.11 -29.65 -18.68
CA ALA A 589 2.68 -29.21 -17.37
C ALA A 589 3.25 -30.08 -16.24
N ARG A 590 3.20 -31.39 -16.40
CA ARG A 590 3.73 -32.36 -15.42
C ARG A 590 5.22 -32.19 -15.19
N ARG A 591 6.00 -32.00 -16.28
CA ARG A 591 7.43 -31.80 -16.17
C ARG A 591 7.78 -30.49 -15.44
N ILE A 592 7.15 -29.39 -15.83
CA ILE A 592 7.42 -28.08 -15.21
C ILE A 592 6.99 -28.10 -13.73
N ALA A 593 5.84 -28.69 -13.41
CA ALA A 593 5.40 -28.86 -12.03
C ALA A 593 6.39 -29.66 -11.19
N ALA A 594 6.86 -30.81 -11.72
CA ALA A 594 7.85 -31.63 -11.03
C ALA A 594 9.18 -30.90 -10.83
N GLU A 595 9.68 -30.18 -11.85
CA GLU A 595 10.92 -29.42 -11.79
C GLU A 595 10.80 -28.24 -10.81
N ALA A 596 9.64 -27.56 -10.76
CA ALA A 596 9.35 -26.48 -9.83
C ALA A 596 9.04 -26.95 -8.41
N GLY A 597 8.78 -28.26 -8.19
CA GLY A 597 8.41 -28.81 -6.89
C GLY A 597 6.93 -28.62 -6.53
N ILE A 598 6.05 -28.51 -7.54
CA ILE A 598 4.60 -28.36 -7.38
C ILE A 598 3.93 -29.73 -7.51
N ALA A 599 3.16 -30.14 -6.50
CA ALA A 599 2.47 -31.42 -6.50
C ALA A 599 1.14 -31.39 -7.27
N GLU A 600 0.44 -30.27 -7.28
CA GLU A 600 -0.88 -30.11 -7.90
C GLU A 600 -0.81 -29.16 -9.10
N PHE A 601 -1.27 -29.63 -10.27
CA PHE A 601 -1.35 -28.82 -11.47
C PHE A 601 -2.58 -29.16 -12.31
N ARG A 602 -3.00 -28.21 -13.17
CA ARG A 602 -4.03 -28.40 -14.18
C ARG A 602 -3.48 -27.95 -15.54
N ALA A 603 -3.58 -28.84 -16.52
CA ALA A 603 -3.15 -28.62 -17.91
C ALA A 603 -4.35 -28.33 -18.81
N GLU A 604 -4.11 -27.85 -20.03
CA GLU A 604 -5.11 -27.58 -21.08
C GLU A 604 -6.26 -26.67 -20.62
N VAL A 605 -5.99 -25.76 -19.66
CA VAL A 605 -7.01 -24.89 -19.07
C VAL A 605 -7.19 -23.65 -19.93
N LEU A 606 -8.41 -23.42 -20.42
CA LEU A 606 -8.79 -22.20 -21.12
C LEU A 606 -8.91 -21.01 -20.13
N PRO A 607 -8.75 -19.76 -20.58
CA PRO A 607 -8.80 -18.58 -19.70
C PRO A 607 -10.05 -18.49 -18.81
N GLN A 608 -11.22 -18.84 -19.36
CA GLN A 608 -12.48 -18.86 -18.61
C GLN A 608 -12.51 -19.94 -17.52
N GLN A 609 -11.96 -21.12 -17.80
CA GLN A 609 -11.89 -22.24 -16.87
C GLN A 609 -10.95 -21.97 -15.70
N LYS A 610 -9.94 -21.08 -15.85
CA LYS A 610 -9.09 -20.65 -14.73
C LYS A 610 -9.91 -19.98 -13.64
N SER A 611 -10.84 -19.09 -14.00
CA SER A 611 -11.76 -18.45 -13.06
C SER A 611 -12.72 -19.43 -12.38
N GLU A 612 -13.23 -20.43 -13.12
CA GLU A 612 -14.11 -21.46 -12.57
C GLU A 612 -13.38 -22.33 -11.54
N TYR A 613 -12.12 -22.68 -11.81
CA TYR A 613 -11.31 -23.45 -10.88
C TYR A 613 -11.06 -22.70 -9.58
N ILE A 614 -10.79 -21.38 -9.65
CA ILE A 614 -10.66 -20.53 -8.45
C ILE A 614 -11.97 -20.53 -7.65
N LYS A 615 -13.14 -20.39 -8.31
CA LYS A 615 -14.46 -20.48 -7.66
C LYS A 615 -14.65 -21.82 -6.97
N GLN A 616 -14.22 -22.92 -7.58
CA GLN A 616 -14.30 -24.25 -6.97
C GLN A 616 -13.48 -24.31 -5.67
N LEU A 617 -12.23 -23.85 -5.69
CA LEU A 617 -11.38 -23.81 -4.50
C LEU A 617 -11.98 -22.94 -3.38
N GLN A 618 -12.57 -21.80 -3.75
CA GLN A 618 -13.27 -20.92 -2.81
C GLN A 618 -14.52 -21.59 -2.21
N ALA A 619 -15.27 -22.37 -3.02
CA ALA A 619 -16.41 -23.13 -2.53
C ALA A 619 -16.02 -24.26 -1.56
N GLU A 620 -14.78 -24.76 -1.65
CA GLU A 620 -14.19 -25.69 -0.69
C GLU A 620 -13.74 -24.99 0.62
N GLY A 621 -13.95 -23.68 0.74
CA GLY A 621 -13.58 -22.89 1.90
C GLY A 621 -12.13 -22.41 1.93
N LYS A 622 -11.41 -22.51 0.80
CA LYS A 622 -10.02 -22.04 0.67
C LYS A 622 -9.97 -20.54 0.39
N HIS A 623 -8.97 -19.88 0.93
CA HIS A 623 -8.62 -18.49 0.57
C HIS A 623 -7.56 -18.49 -0.52
N VAL A 624 -7.95 -18.12 -1.72
CA VAL A 624 -7.15 -18.31 -2.93
C VAL A 624 -6.47 -17.01 -3.37
N ALA A 625 -5.14 -17.05 -3.54
CA ALA A 625 -4.43 -16.03 -4.30
C ALA A 625 -4.18 -16.53 -5.74
N MET A 626 -4.44 -15.67 -6.74
CA MET A 626 -4.04 -15.89 -8.13
C MET A 626 -2.85 -15.02 -8.47
N VAL A 627 -1.81 -15.63 -9.06
CA VAL A 627 -0.60 -14.94 -9.51
C VAL A 627 -0.44 -15.14 -11.01
N GLY A 628 -0.32 -14.04 -11.76
CA GLY A 628 -0.18 -14.06 -13.21
C GLY A 628 0.39 -12.77 -13.76
N ASP A 629 0.57 -12.69 -15.09
CA ASP A 629 1.05 -11.51 -15.81
C ASP A 629 -0.09 -10.54 -16.22
N GLY A 630 -1.33 -10.97 -16.06
CA GLY A 630 -2.56 -10.18 -16.18
C GLY A 630 -3.18 -10.06 -17.56
N ILE A 631 -2.50 -10.41 -18.64
CA ILE A 631 -3.07 -10.26 -20.01
C ILE A 631 -4.12 -11.34 -20.26
N ASN A 632 -3.77 -12.60 -19.98
CA ASN A 632 -4.63 -13.77 -20.22
C ASN A 632 -5.41 -14.21 -18.96
N ASP A 633 -5.04 -13.68 -17.80
CA ASP A 633 -5.52 -14.14 -16.49
C ASP A 633 -6.47 -13.16 -15.79
N SER A 634 -6.87 -12.07 -16.45
CA SER A 634 -7.66 -10.97 -15.86
C SER A 634 -8.95 -11.47 -15.18
N ALA A 635 -9.66 -12.42 -15.77
CA ALA A 635 -10.88 -13.01 -15.19
C ALA A 635 -10.57 -13.85 -13.92
N ALA A 636 -9.46 -14.59 -13.92
CA ALA A 636 -9.00 -15.38 -12.79
C ALA A 636 -8.47 -14.50 -11.66
N LEU A 637 -7.71 -13.43 -11.99
CA LEU A 637 -7.25 -12.42 -11.05
C LEU A 637 -8.42 -11.69 -10.38
N ALA A 638 -9.44 -11.30 -11.15
CA ALA A 638 -10.63 -10.64 -10.60
C ALA A 638 -11.45 -11.55 -9.67
N GLN A 639 -11.46 -12.87 -9.91
CA GLN A 639 -12.19 -13.83 -9.09
C GLN A 639 -11.50 -14.15 -7.77
N ALA A 640 -10.17 -14.14 -7.72
CA ALA A 640 -9.40 -14.53 -6.55
C ALA A 640 -9.63 -13.61 -5.34
N ASP A 641 -9.49 -14.16 -4.11
CA ASP A 641 -9.53 -13.39 -2.89
C ASP A 641 -8.38 -12.35 -2.86
N LEU A 642 -7.21 -12.74 -3.37
CA LEU A 642 -6.08 -11.87 -3.59
C LEU A 642 -5.52 -12.06 -5.01
N SER A 643 -5.51 -11.01 -5.81
CA SER A 643 -4.83 -11.01 -7.11
C SER A 643 -3.44 -10.40 -7.00
N ILE A 644 -2.44 -11.09 -7.57
CA ILE A 644 -1.04 -10.65 -7.57
C ILE A 644 -0.55 -10.59 -9.02
N ALA A 645 -0.25 -9.39 -9.51
CA ALA A 645 0.41 -9.21 -10.79
C ALA A 645 1.93 -9.25 -10.62
N MET A 646 2.63 -9.89 -11.57
CA MET A 646 4.07 -10.07 -11.54
C MET A 646 4.77 -9.36 -12.69
N GLY A 647 5.94 -8.76 -12.40
CA GLY A 647 6.82 -8.15 -13.40
C GLY A 647 6.31 -6.79 -13.89
N GLN A 648 6.92 -6.31 -14.97
CA GLN A 648 6.46 -5.12 -15.71
C GLN A 648 5.24 -5.49 -16.57
N GLY A 649 4.24 -6.13 -15.93
CA GLY A 649 2.99 -6.50 -16.58
C GLY A 649 2.36 -5.29 -17.30
N SER A 650 1.43 -5.55 -18.22
CA SER A 650 0.68 -4.47 -18.89
C SER A 650 0.08 -3.54 -17.83
N ASP A 651 -0.04 -2.26 -18.14
CA ASP A 651 -0.70 -1.25 -17.29
C ASP A 651 -2.07 -1.79 -16.79
N ILE A 652 -2.74 -2.59 -17.64
CA ILE A 652 -4.02 -3.28 -17.33
C ILE A 652 -3.90 -4.27 -16.14
N ALA A 653 -2.80 -5.01 -16.05
CA ALA A 653 -2.60 -5.96 -14.95
C ALA A 653 -2.41 -5.25 -13.60
N MET A 654 -1.68 -4.13 -13.60
CA MET A 654 -1.48 -3.32 -12.40
C MET A 654 -2.78 -2.68 -11.92
N ASP A 655 -3.66 -2.29 -12.84
CA ASP A 655 -4.95 -1.68 -12.49
C ASP A 655 -5.94 -2.69 -11.88
N VAL A 656 -5.92 -3.94 -12.33
CA VAL A 656 -6.85 -4.98 -11.87
C VAL A 656 -6.34 -5.67 -10.59
N ALA A 657 -5.03 -5.86 -10.46
CA ALA A 657 -4.46 -6.60 -9.33
C ALA A 657 -4.60 -5.85 -8.00
N LYS A 658 -4.92 -6.60 -6.95
CA LYS A 658 -4.94 -6.11 -5.56
C LYS A 658 -3.53 -5.92 -5.00
N MET A 659 -2.56 -6.62 -5.55
CA MET A 659 -1.15 -6.50 -5.22
C MET A 659 -0.31 -6.62 -6.48
N THR A 660 0.72 -5.78 -6.64
CA THR A 660 1.63 -5.82 -7.78
C THR A 660 3.06 -5.98 -7.28
N ILE A 661 3.77 -6.95 -7.81
CA ILE A 661 5.19 -7.16 -7.56
C ILE A 661 5.94 -6.68 -8.80
N ILE A 662 6.71 -5.59 -8.66
CA ILE A 662 7.36 -4.92 -9.80
C ILE A 662 8.45 -5.80 -10.43
N SER A 663 9.14 -6.60 -9.63
CA SER A 663 10.12 -7.55 -10.13
C SER A 663 9.47 -8.84 -10.65
N SER A 664 10.20 -9.59 -11.44
CA SER A 664 9.77 -10.92 -11.89
C SER A 664 10.15 -12.04 -10.90
N ASP A 665 10.69 -11.69 -9.73
CA ASP A 665 11.14 -12.64 -8.69
C ASP A 665 9.96 -13.15 -7.84
N LEU A 666 9.64 -14.44 -7.95
CA LEU A 666 8.60 -15.11 -7.19
C LEU A 666 8.84 -15.12 -5.66
N THR A 667 10.08 -14.98 -5.18
CA THR A 667 10.35 -14.93 -3.74
C THR A 667 9.69 -13.71 -3.08
N LYS A 668 9.41 -12.66 -3.84
CA LYS A 668 8.67 -11.48 -3.39
C LYS A 668 7.25 -11.78 -2.93
N ILE A 669 6.62 -12.84 -3.43
CA ILE A 669 5.29 -13.30 -2.94
C ILE A 669 5.40 -13.73 -1.48
N SER A 670 6.43 -14.49 -1.14
CA SER A 670 6.73 -14.92 0.23
C SER A 670 7.00 -13.71 1.15
N GLU A 671 7.75 -12.71 0.64
CA GLU A 671 8.01 -11.46 1.36
C GLU A 671 6.72 -10.65 1.57
N ALA A 672 5.83 -10.58 0.56
CA ALA A 672 4.55 -9.88 0.63
C ALA A 672 3.62 -10.49 1.69
N ILE A 673 3.49 -11.82 1.72
CA ILE A 673 2.70 -12.54 2.73
C ILE A 673 3.29 -12.33 4.13
N ARG A 674 4.62 -12.35 4.27
CA ARG A 674 5.30 -12.07 5.54
C ARG A 674 5.06 -10.63 6.01
N LEU A 675 5.15 -9.66 5.10
CA LEU A 675 4.84 -8.25 5.39
C LEU A 675 3.40 -8.09 5.89
N SER A 676 2.44 -8.71 5.20
CA SER A 676 1.04 -8.75 5.60
C SER A 676 0.88 -9.32 7.01
N THR A 677 1.49 -10.49 7.27
CA THR A 677 1.44 -11.16 8.59
C THR A 677 1.99 -10.25 9.70
N LEU A 678 3.13 -9.61 9.48
CA LEU A 678 3.74 -8.70 10.43
C LEU A 678 2.89 -7.46 10.68
N THR A 679 2.28 -6.90 9.62
CA THR A 679 1.42 -5.71 9.72
C THR A 679 0.15 -6.03 10.50
N VAL A 680 -0.55 -7.11 10.14
CA VAL A 680 -1.78 -7.53 10.84
C VAL A 680 -1.49 -7.91 12.30
N ARG A 681 -0.35 -8.54 12.58
CA ARG A 681 0.09 -8.80 13.95
C ARG A 681 0.29 -7.49 14.73
N THR A 682 0.97 -6.51 14.13
CA THR A 682 1.17 -5.19 14.75
C THR A 682 -0.16 -4.48 15.02
N ILE A 683 -1.13 -4.56 14.09
CA ILE A 683 -2.49 -4.04 14.31
C ILE A 683 -3.14 -4.71 15.52
N ARG A 684 -3.08 -6.04 15.63
CA ARG A 684 -3.67 -6.77 16.77
C ARG A 684 -3.00 -6.41 18.08
N GLU A 685 -1.68 -6.30 18.11
CA GLU A 685 -0.92 -5.86 19.28
C GLU A 685 -1.31 -4.44 19.71
N ASN A 686 -1.42 -3.52 18.74
CA ASN A 686 -1.86 -2.14 18.99
C ASN A 686 -3.27 -2.08 19.58
N LEU A 687 -4.21 -2.81 18.99
CA LEU A 687 -5.59 -2.88 19.47
C LEU A 687 -5.68 -3.51 20.85
N PHE A 688 -4.95 -4.58 21.10
CA PHE A 688 -4.89 -5.23 22.41
C PHE A 688 -4.47 -4.23 23.50
N TRP A 689 -3.37 -3.52 23.29
CA TRP A 689 -2.91 -2.53 24.25
C TRP A 689 -3.87 -1.35 24.40
N ALA A 690 -4.40 -0.82 23.29
CA ALA A 690 -5.36 0.27 23.33
C ALA A 690 -6.63 -0.07 24.13
N PHE A 691 -7.12 -1.31 24.05
CA PHE A 691 -8.27 -1.76 24.84
C PHE A 691 -7.91 -2.10 26.29
N THR A 692 -6.76 -2.72 26.52
CA THR A 692 -6.36 -3.19 27.84
C THR A 692 -6.23 -2.02 28.81
N TYR A 693 -5.61 -0.92 28.42
CA TYR A 693 -5.50 0.28 29.26
C TYR A 693 -6.86 0.81 29.70
N ASN A 694 -7.83 0.84 28.80
CA ASN A 694 -9.17 1.32 29.14
C ASN A 694 -9.95 0.31 29.99
N LEU A 695 -9.94 -0.97 29.60
CA LEU A 695 -10.70 -2.03 30.28
C LEU A 695 -10.26 -2.22 31.76
N THR A 696 -8.96 -2.16 32.00
CA THR A 696 -8.40 -2.27 33.37
C THR A 696 -8.49 -0.95 34.14
N GLY A 697 -8.31 0.17 33.46
CA GLY A 697 -8.29 1.50 34.06
C GLY A 697 -9.66 1.98 34.54
N ILE A 698 -10.75 1.68 33.79
CA ILE A 698 -12.11 2.13 34.14
C ILE A 698 -12.57 1.63 35.53
N PRO A 699 -12.49 0.33 35.90
CA PRO A 699 -12.85 -0.14 37.21
C PRO A 699 -12.01 0.49 38.34
N VAL A 700 -10.70 0.65 38.09
CA VAL A 700 -9.79 1.29 39.06
C VAL A 700 -10.17 2.76 39.25
N ALA A 701 -10.47 3.49 38.18
CA ALA A 701 -10.92 4.88 38.20
C ALA A 701 -12.29 5.02 38.90
N ALA A 702 -13.20 4.06 38.71
CA ALA A 702 -14.49 4.03 39.39
C ALA A 702 -14.37 3.80 40.87
N GLY A 703 -13.19 3.38 41.38
CA GLY A 703 -12.94 3.18 42.80
C GLY A 703 -13.20 1.77 43.29
N VAL A 704 -13.22 0.74 42.43
CA VAL A 704 -13.42 -0.67 42.83
C VAL A 704 -12.35 -1.14 43.85
N LEU A 705 -11.14 -0.60 43.80
CA LEU A 705 -10.07 -0.92 44.73
C LEU A 705 -10.17 -0.15 46.07
N TYR A 706 -10.94 0.92 46.14
CA TYR A 706 -11.01 1.80 47.30
C TYR A 706 -11.43 1.10 48.60
N PRO A 707 -12.44 0.22 48.64
CA PRO A 707 -12.83 -0.49 49.84
C PRO A 707 -11.73 -1.39 50.43
N PHE A 708 -10.78 -1.83 49.60
CA PHE A 708 -9.71 -2.76 50.03
C PHE A 708 -8.39 -2.05 50.34
N THR A 709 -8.09 -0.96 49.61
CA THR A 709 -6.76 -0.31 49.65
C THR A 709 -6.81 1.16 50.09
N GLY A 710 -8.00 1.78 50.13
CA GLY A 710 -8.14 3.22 50.32
C GLY A 710 -7.64 4.04 49.08
N PHE A 711 -7.24 3.36 48.00
CA PHE A 711 -6.66 4.01 46.82
C PHE A 711 -7.75 4.44 45.80
N LEU A 712 -7.78 5.73 45.49
CA LEU A 712 -8.55 6.28 44.42
C LEU A 712 -7.59 6.83 43.33
N LEU A 713 -7.83 6.44 42.08
CA LEU A 713 -6.95 6.85 40.98
C LEU A 713 -7.02 8.37 40.76
N ASN A 714 -5.86 9.02 40.78
CA ASN A 714 -5.79 10.46 40.51
C ASN A 714 -6.03 10.75 39.01
N PRO A 715 -6.88 11.74 38.67
CA PRO A 715 -7.14 12.16 37.27
C PRO A 715 -5.89 12.49 36.47
N MET A 716 -4.83 13.04 37.09
CA MET A 716 -3.57 13.34 36.41
C MET A 716 -2.85 12.08 35.94
N ILE A 717 -2.83 11.03 36.77
CA ILE A 717 -2.24 9.72 36.44
C ILE A 717 -3.01 9.09 35.27
N ALA A 718 -4.35 9.19 35.27
CA ALA A 718 -5.20 8.73 34.17
C ALA A 718 -4.86 9.45 32.86
N GLY A 719 -4.69 10.78 32.90
CA GLY A 719 -4.29 11.58 31.73
C GLY A 719 -2.90 11.21 31.19
N ALA A 720 -1.93 11.02 32.07
CA ALA A 720 -0.58 10.55 31.71
C ALA A 720 -0.63 9.15 31.05
N ALA A 721 -1.37 8.21 31.63
CA ALA A 721 -1.53 6.86 31.08
C ALA A 721 -2.11 6.88 29.65
N MET A 722 -3.08 7.75 29.38
CA MET A 722 -3.66 7.92 28.03
C MET A 722 -2.67 8.50 27.01
N ALA A 723 -1.85 9.49 27.41
CA ALA A 723 -0.80 10.02 26.54
C ALA A 723 0.23 8.93 26.19
N PHE A 724 0.68 8.14 27.16
CA PHE A 724 1.60 7.03 26.95
C PHE A 724 1.00 5.90 26.10
N SER A 725 -0.29 5.61 26.24
CA SER A 725 -0.98 4.63 25.39
C SER A 725 -0.88 4.99 23.91
N SER A 726 -1.13 6.25 23.54
CA SER A 726 -1.00 6.73 22.15
C SER A 726 0.44 6.62 21.62
N VAL A 727 1.43 7.01 22.45
CA VAL A 727 2.86 6.90 22.10
C VAL A 727 3.28 5.46 21.89
N SER A 728 2.83 4.53 22.74
CA SER A 728 3.17 3.11 22.65
C SER A 728 2.66 2.47 21.34
N VAL A 729 1.43 2.76 20.95
CA VAL A 729 0.80 2.27 19.71
C VAL A 729 1.56 2.77 18.46
N VAL A 730 1.88 4.06 18.44
CA VAL A 730 2.64 4.65 17.32
C VAL A 730 4.05 4.09 17.25
N THR A 731 4.74 3.99 18.39
CA THR A 731 6.10 3.42 18.46
C THR A 731 6.11 1.96 17.99
N ASN A 732 5.13 1.15 18.40
CA ASN A 732 5.01 -0.23 17.94
C ASN A 732 4.77 -0.29 16.42
N SER A 733 3.95 0.60 15.86
CA SER A 733 3.74 0.69 14.41
C SER A 733 5.04 1.07 13.67
N LEU A 734 5.81 2.03 14.19
CA LEU A 734 7.09 2.44 13.60
C LEU A 734 8.17 1.33 13.69
N ARG A 735 8.13 0.48 14.72
CA ARG A 735 9.02 -0.69 14.82
C ARG A 735 8.85 -1.67 13.64
N LEU A 736 7.66 -1.71 13.01
CA LEU A 736 7.43 -2.52 11.82
C LEU A 736 8.41 -2.16 10.69
N ARG A 737 8.81 -0.89 10.57
CA ARG A 737 9.79 -0.43 9.58
C ARG A 737 11.15 -1.12 9.73
N MET A 738 11.56 -1.44 10.97
CA MET A 738 12.86 -2.08 11.28
C MET A 738 12.83 -3.61 11.15
N LYS A 739 11.63 -4.24 11.15
CA LYS A 739 11.53 -5.69 11.02
C LYS A 739 11.95 -6.14 9.63
N ARG A 740 12.75 -7.19 9.51
CA ARG A 740 13.14 -7.78 8.22
C ARG A 740 11.96 -8.52 7.61
N ILE A 741 11.74 -8.35 6.29
CA ILE A 741 10.73 -9.08 5.51
C ILE A 741 11.34 -10.19 4.65
N ARG A 742 12.67 -10.19 4.51
CA ARG A 742 13.43 -11.28 3.88
C ARG A 742 13.72 -12.39 4.85
#